data_fd16d66d2d241353074ba4f0f9b8d891
#
_entry.id   fd16d66d2d241353074ba4f0f9b8d891
#
_cell.length_a   1.000
_cell.length_b   1.000
_cell.length_c   1.000
_cell.angle_alpha   90.00
_cell.angle_beta   90.00
_cell.angle_gamma   90.00
#
_symmetry.space_group_name_H-M   'P 1'
#
loop_
_entity.id
_entity.type
_entity.pdbx_description
1 polymer ?
#
loop_
_entity_poly.entity_id
_entity_poly.type
_entity_poly.pdbx_seq_one_letter_code
_entity_poly.pdbx_strand_id
1 'polypeptide(L)'
;EEFQSLIGLLKPEFEHFTLEDARQREELSHYFIQRRRADVKPYVGNDMIFPTRVQFDAKYELSAQYHALLMNIIDYVREGVKAARSLGKIKQRYIYWDLLALIRGVMSSPDAGISMLQNKINKRSNDSENVAEDNDKIYKFNDAFKDGLFNDDVIPESYEESSNSEKNKFRSFISILREIKEKGQDSKVTELAKNVEFALNSGYAPIVFCQYIQTAEYCKDYIAKHLSGNKKYKDVSVEVITSRLTDEDRKMKIEELAKAPRHVLVCTDCLSEGVNLQTGFNCVIHYDLPWNPNRMEQRNGRIDRFGQTEKEVAIFTLFDEDTNPVDKIIMKVLYRKQNQIRKSLGIYIPIADNDSTLMESIMEEIIVLDTKKEFIKQPTLFDMEWASETVEEHDKRIQRAVEIEKKSHTYFAHNTKAMDPTRLIESLNEAKKVIGDIYDTRDFVIGELRHAGINVKVDSIPLCYSFQFIELPENLKSYFQRTVDKKGTVRISFASPTPKNYMYIGRNHTFVEDLSRSVVNDTINGGDLGACRAMVIETDKVDMVTTVLLMRGRSVISETKHSDNQLVGEEMIFFGYKGKVDNHDFISEAECQNLFLDSQPTGDIDLAAQRNIFNRRLEWINNEATLRLHTDDIATERANNLVSSFARYRTYLSEAEYQVVKPILPMDVIAAFVYTPKVSHL
;
A
#
# COMPACT_ATOMS: atom_id res chain seq x y z
N GLU A 1 -1.10 4.55 23.68
CA GLU A 1 -0.67 5.97 23.78
C GLU A 1 -0.54 6.58 22.36
N GLU A 2 0.30 6.07 21.44
CA GLU A 2 0.44 6.64 20.09
C GLU A 2 -0.86 6.66 19.30
N PHE A 3 -1.63 5.57 19.32
CA PHE A 3 -2.94 5.52 18.68
C PHE A 3 -3.92 6.53 19.29
N GLN A 4 -3.91 6.68 20.62
CA GLN A 4 -4.72 7.67 21.32
C GLN A 4 -4.34 9.10 20.94
N SER A 5 -3.04 9.40 20.85
CA SER A 5 -2.56 10.71 20.39
C SER A 5 -2.98 11.00 18.94
N LEU A 6 -2.93 10.00 18.05
CA LEU A 6 -3.37 10.15 16.65
C LEU A 6 -4.88 10.41 16.56
N ILE A 7 -5.71 9.66 17.26
CA ILE A 7 -7.16 9.89 17.23
C ILE A 7 -7.57 11.15 18.00
N GLY A 8 -6.76 11.59 18.97
CA GLY A 8 -6.90 12.89 19.65
C GLY A 8 -6.81 14.09 18.70
N LEU A 9 -6.07 13.95 17.56
CA LEU A 9 -6.04 14.97 16.50
C LEU A 9 -7.38 15.11 15.77
N LEU A 10 -8.20 14.06 15.71
CA LEU A 10 -9.54 14.11 15.14
C LEU A 10 -10.54 14.73 16.11
N LYS A 11 -10.47 14.35 17.37
CA LYS A 11 -11.32 14.82 18.44
C LYS A 11 -10.54 14.73 19.77
N PRO A 12 -10.28 15.87 20.47
CA PRO A 12 -9.46 15.88 21.70
C PRO A 12 -9.92 14.90 22.78
N GLU A 13 -11.22 14.62 22.85
CA GLU A 13 -11.80 13.67 23.82
C GLU A 13 -11.28 12.24 23.62
N PHE A 14 -10.79 11.91 22.41
CA PHE A 14 -10.24 10.59 22.11
C PHE A 14 -8.81 10.37 22.63
N GLU A 15 -8.13 11.40 23.12
CA GLU A 15 -6.79 11.26 23.71
C GLU A 15 -6.81 10.36 24.96
N HIS A 16 -7.94 10.31 25.67
CA HIS A 16 -8.14 9.48 26.86
C HIS A 16 -9.06 8.27 26.62
N PHE A 17 -9.23 7.90 25.36
CA PHE A 17 -10.09 6.83 24.91
C PHE A 17 -9.60 5.44 25.35
N THR A 18 -10.52 4.58 25.76
CA THR A 18 -10.22 3.17 26.02
C THR A 18 -11.02 2.23 25.13
N LEU A 19 -10.33 1.29 24.49
CA LEU A 19 -10.95 0.26 23.63
C LEU A 19 -11.83 -0.73 24.41
N GLU A 20 -11.77 -0.72 25.74
CA GLU A 20 -12.57 -1.60 26.60
C GLU A 20 -14.02 -1.10 26.77
N ASP A 21 -14.25 0.21 26.66
CA ASP A 21 -15.58 0.81 26.74
C ASP A 21 -16.33 0.69 25.40
N ALA A 22 -17.51 0.06 25.45
CA ALA A 22 -18.34 -0.18 24.26
C ALA A 22 -18.88 1.12 23.64
N ARG A 23 -19.23 2.11 24.47
CA ARG A 23 -19.76 3.40 24.00
C ARG A 23 -18.68 4.21 23.28
N GLN A 24 -17.48 4.23 23.87
CA GLN A 24 -16.36 4.92 23.26
C GLN A 24 -15.93 4.28 21.93
N ARG A 25 -15.98 2.95 21.81
CA ARG A 25 -15.75 2.25 20.53
C ARG A 25 -16.79 2.61 19.48
N GLU A 26 -18.07 2.67 19.88
CA GLU A 26 -19.15 3.06 18.98
C GLU A 26 -18.96 4.49 18.48
N GLU A 27 -18.63 5.42 19.36
CA GLU A 27 -18.33 6.80 18.99
C GLU A 27 -17.12 6.90 18.06
N LEU A 28 -16.02 6.20 18.36
CA LEU A 28 -14.83 6.17 17.49
C LEU A 28 -15.14 5.58 16.11
N SER A 29 -16.07 4.64 16.00
CA SER A 29 -16.44 4.01 14.74
C SER A 29 -16.98 5.00 13.70
N HIS A 30 -17.46 6.16 14.11
CA HIS A 30 -17.88 7.23 13.19
C HIS A 30 -16.71 8.02 12.59
N TYR A 31 -15.52 7.92 13.20
CA TYR A 31 -14.31 8.67 12.79
C TYR A 31 -13.20 7.77 12.30
N PHE A 32 -13.24 6.48 12.62
CA PHE A 32 -12.18 5.51 12.31
C PHE A 32 -12.73 4.27 11.62
N ILE A 33 -12.19 3.96 10.45
CA ILE A 33 -12.56 2.78 9.66
C ILE A 33 -11.32 1.91 9.45
N GLN A 34 -11.45 0.63 9.79
CA GLN A 34 -10.39 -0.35 9.55
C GLN A 34 -10.88 -1.46 8.61
N ARG A 35 -10.12 -1.74 7.57
CA ARG A 35 -10.37 -2.84 6.63
C ARG A 35 -9.16 -3.76 6.58
N ARG A 36 -9.41 -5.06 6.64
CA ARG A 36 -8.38 -6.10 6.48
C ARG A 36 -8.46 -6.70 5.08
N ARG A 37 -7.39 -7.37 4.66
CA ARG A 37 -7.36 -8.10 3.39
C ARG A 37 -8.56 -9.06 3.24
N ALA A 38 -8.91 -9.80 4.31
CA ALA A 38 -10.05 -10.70 4.32
C ALA A 38 -11.39 -9.99 4.11
N ASP A 39 -11.52 -8.75 4.60
CA ASP A 39 -12.73 -7.93 4.47
C ASP A 39 -12.85 -7.36 3.04
N VAL A 40 -11.72 -7.06 2.41
CA VAL A 40 -11.67 -6.44 1.08
C VAL A 40 -11.77 -7.48 -0.05
N LYS A 41 -11.20 -8.68 0.16
CA LYS A 41 -11.13 -9.75 -0.85
C LYS A 41 -12.48 -10.08 -1.53
N PRO A 42 -13.63 -10.14 -0.85
CA PRO A 42 -14.93 -10.42 -1.49
C PRO A 42 -15.41 -9.31 -2.43
N TYR A 43 -14.95 -8.07 -2.22
CA TYR A 43 -15.42 -6.87 -2.95
C TYR A 43 -14.51 -6.50 -4.11
N VAL A 44 -13.33 -7.11 -4.16
CA VAL A 44 -12.34 -6.85 -5.20
C VAL A 44 -12.43 -8.01 -6.18
N GLY A 45 -12.94 -7.74 -7.37
CA GLY A 45 -12.99 -8.73 -8.45
C GLY A 45 -11.59 -9.30 -8.75
N ASN A 46 -11.50 -10.23 -9.68
CA ASN A 46 -10.25 -10.91 -10.06
C ASN A 46 -9.11 -9.98 -10.53
N ASP A 47 -9.40 -8.71 -10.73
CA ASP A 47 -8.44 -7.71 -11.25
C ASP A 47 -7.59 -7.02 -10.16
N MET A 48 -7.98 -7.12 -8.89
CA MET A 48 -7.16 -6.60 -7.77
C MET A 48 -6.34 -7.72 -7.14
N ILE A 49 -5.09 -7.76 -7.48
CA ILE A 49 -4.19 -8.83 -7.09
C ILE A 49 -3.52 -8.48 -5.76
N PHE A 50 -3.96 -9.14 -4.68
CA PHE A 50 -3.06 -9.37 -3.56
C PHE A 50 -2.19 -10.56 -3.94
N PRO A 51 -0.86 -10.45 -3.87
CA PRO A 51 0.00 -11.54 -4.25
C PRO A 51 -0.19 -12.76 -3.34
N THR A 52 0.02 -13.94 -3.90
CA THR A 52 0.09 -15.18 -3.11
C THR A 52 1.46 -15.28 -2.48
N ARG A 53 1.53 -15.57 -1.18
CA ARG A 53 2.80 -15.80 -0.46
C ARG A 53 3.27 -17.24 -0.69
N VAL A 54 4.47 -17.40 -1.20
CA VAL A 54 5.20 -18.67 -1.24
C VAL A 54 6.29 -18.63 -0.18
N GLN A 55 6.30 -19.59 0.75
CA GLN A 55 7.24 -19.64 1.87
C GLN A 55 8.28 -20.72 1.64
N PHE A 56 9.54 -20.38 1.91
CA PHE A 56 10.69 -21.28 1.82
C PHE A 56 11.44 -21.30 3.14
N ASP A 57 11.61 -22.46 3.70
CA ASP A 57 12.45 -22.70 4.88
C ASP A 57 13.87 -22.98 4.42
N ALA A 58 14.78 -22.04 4.69
CA ALA A 58 16.19 -22.12 4.33
C ALA A 58 17.01 -22.56 5.55
N LYS A 59 17.23 -23.87 5.68
CA LYS A 59 17.97 -24.43 6.80
C LYS A 59 19.48 -24.39 6.56
N TYR A 60 20.22 -23.98 7.57
CA TYR A 60 21.67 -24.08 7.61
C TYR A 60 22.12 -24.81 8.88
N GLU A 61 23.33 -25.31 8.91
CA GLU A 61 23.96 -25.91 10.07
C GLU A 61 25.25 -25.17 10.39
N LEU A 62 25.46 -24.80 11.65
CA LEU A 62 26.69 -24.14 12.07
C LEU A 62 27.91 -25.05 11.83
N SER A 63 29.02 -24.47 11.36
CA SER A 63 30.28 -25.20 11.34
C SER A 63 30.70 -25.60 12.76
N ALA A 64 31.42 -26.71 12.89
CA ALA A 64 31.85 -27.21 14.22
C ALA A 64 32.60 -26.15 15.04
N GLN A 65 33.41 -25.29 14.38
CA GLN A 65 34.11 -24.21 15.03
C GLN A 65 33.17 -23.10 15.50
N TYR A 66 32.18 -22.74 14.68
CA TYR A 66 31.20 -21.73 15.04
C TYR A 66 30.29 -22.22 16.17
N HIS A 67 29.86 -23.49 16.11
CA HIS A 67 29.07 -24.12 17.16
C HIS A 67 29.80 -24.14 18.50
N ALA A 68 31.09 -24.56 18.52
CA ALA A 68 31.91 -24.54 19.73
C ALA A 68 32.09 -23.13 20.32
N LEU A 69 32.24 -22.10 19.46
CA LEU A 69 32.31 -20.73 19.91
C LEU A 69 30.98 -20.29 20.53
N LEU A 70 29.84 -20.61 19.89
CA LEU A 70 28.51 -20.27 20.39
C LEU A 70 28.26 -20.90 21.78
N MET A 71 28.62 -22.16 21.95
CA MET A 71 28.49 -22.83 23.27
C MET A 71 29.33 -22.13 24.36
N ASN A 72 30.55 -21.72 24.04
CA ASN A 72 31.40 -20.96 25.00
C ASN A 72 30.80 -19.59 25.36
N ILE A 73 30.14 -18.95 24.39
CA ILE A 73 29.45 -17.66 24.62
C ILE A 73 28.19 -17.89 25.46
N ILE A 74 27.43 -18.93 25.19
CA ILE A 74 26.23 -19.30 25.99
C ILE A 74 26.65 -19.61 27.44
N ASP A 75 27.75 -20.30 27.67
CA ASP A 75 28.27 -20.54 29.02
C ASP A 75 28.67 -19.23 29.73
N TYR A 76 29.34 -18.31 29.02
CA TYR A 76 29.64 -16.98 29.54
C TYR A 76 28.37 -16.19 29.91
N VAL A 77 27.35 -16.20 29.02
CA VAL A 77 26.05 -15.56 29.26
C VAL A 77 25.37 -16.14 30.47
N ARG A 78 25.34 -17.47 30.59
CA ARG A 78 24.78 -18.18 31.75
C ARG A 78 25.44 -17.78 33.08
N GLU A 79 26.76 -17.66 33.10
CA GLU A 79 27.48 -17.18 34.29
C GLU A 79 27.07 -15.74 34.62
N GLY A 80 27.00 -14.84 33.62
CA GLY A 80 26.56 -13.47 33.80
C GLY A 80 25.11 -13.34 34.30
N VAL A 81 24.18 -14.13 33.77
CA VAL A 81 22.79 -14.13 34.21
C VAL A 81 22.68 -14.62 35.66
N LYS A 82 23.41 -15.67 36.05
CA LYS A 82 23.44 -16.14 37.44
C LYS A 82 23.97 -15.07 38.41
N ALA A 83 25.01 -14.33 38.01
CA ALA A 83 25.54 -13.23 38.80
C ALA A 83 24.52 -12.07 38.92
N ALA A 84 23.81 -11.76 37.83
CA ALA A 84 22.83 -10.69 37.81
C ALA A 84 21.58 -10.94 38.69
N ARG A 85 21.24 -12.20 38.98
CA ARG A 85 20.10 -12.56 39.84
C ARG A 85 20.17 -11.98 41.26
N SER A 86 21.35 -11.69 41.76
CA SER A 86 21.57 -11.08 43.09
C SER A 86 21.41 -9.55 43.08
N LEU A 87 21.21 -8.94 41.90
CA LEU A 87 21.12 -7.49 41.71
C LEU A 87 19.66 -7.02 41.72
N GLY A 88 19.46 -5.70 41.90
CA GLY A 88 18.13 -5.11 41.79
C GLY A 88 17.54 -5.26 40.38
N LYS A 89 16.22 -5.41 40.28
CA LYS A 89 15.47 -5.71 39.04
C LYS A 89 15.88 -4.86 37.82
N ILE A 90 16.19 -3.59 38.02
CA ILE A 90 16.60 -2.67 36.95
C ILE A 90 17.97 -3.06 36.39
N LYS A 91 18.99 -3.21 37.26
CA LYS A 91 20.31 -3.66 36.85
C LYS A 91 20.32 -5.05 36.21
N GLN A 92 19.54 -5.97 36.76
CA GLN A 92 19.35 -7.30 36.21
C GLN A 92 18.87 -7.25 34.75
N ARG A 93 17.89 -6.41 34.44
CA ARG A 93 17.39 -6.23 33.07
C ARG A 93 18.47 -5.75 32.12
N TYR A 94 19.26 -4.77 32.49
CA TYR A 94 20.36 -4.24 31.65
C TYR A 94 21.40 -5.30 31.32
N ILE A 95 21.81 -6.08 32.31
CA ILE A 95 22.76 -7.15 32.11
C ILE A 95 22.18 -8.22 31.18
N TYR A 96 20.90 -8.57 31.35
CA TYR A 96 20.23 -9.52 30.48
C TYR A 96 20.21 -9.03 29.03
N TRP A 97 19.91 -7.74 28.81
CA TRP A 97 19.92 -7.14 27.49
C TRP A 97 21.32 -7.12 26.84
N ASP A 98 22.31 -6.74 27.59
CA ASP A 98 23.71 -6.70 27.12
C ASP A 98 24.23 -8.10 26.74
N LEU A 99 23.90 -9.10 27.54
CA LEU A 99 24.23 -10.50 27.26
C LEU A 99 23.48 -11.06 26.06
N LEU A 100 22.22 -10.70 25.93
CA LEU A 100 21.37 -11.10 24.83
C LEU A 100 21.81 -10.46 23.50
N ALA A 101 22.16 -9.18 23.54
CA ALA A 101 22.72 -8.48 22.38
C ALA A 101 24.01 -9.18 21.90
N LEU A 102 24.86 -9.61 22.82
CA LEU A 102 26.07 -10.35 22.47
C LEU A 102 25.77 -11.65 21.71
N ILE A 103 24.85 -12.46 22.20
CA ILE A 103 24.42 -13.69 21.51
C ILE A 103 23.89 -13.34 20.11
N ARG A 104 22.99 -12.36 20.03
CA ARG A 104 22.41 -11.96 18.75
C ARG A 104 23.46 -11.48 17.75
N GLY A 105 24.43 -10.67 18.21
CA GLY A 105 25.48 -10.18 17.33
C GLY A 105 26.38 -11.29 16.81
N VAL A 106 26.78 -12.20 17.67
CA VAL A 106 27.59 -13.37 17.25
C VAL A 106 26.81 -14.28 16.31
N MET A 107 25.51 -14.46 16.53
CA MET A 107 24.66 -15.28 15.67
C MET A 107 24.28 -14.59 14.36
N SER A 108 24.36 -13.28 14.31
CA SER A 108 24.06 -12.52 13.10
C SER A 108 25.19 -12.64 12.08
N SER A 109 26.41 -12.28 12.45
CA SER A 109 27.61 -12.46 11.59
C SER A 109 28.91 -12.37 12.37
N PRO A 110 30.03 -12.90 11.82
CA PRO A 110 31.36 -12.70 12.42
C PRO A 110 31.70 -11.22 12.66
N ASP A 111 31.36 -10.34 11.73
CA ASP A 111 31.66 -8.90 11.81
C ASP A 111 30.87 -8.21 12.92
N ALA A 112 29.59 -8.53 13.07
CA ALA A 112 28.77 -8.02 14.17
C ALA A 112 29.28 -8.53 15.53
N GLY A 113 29.60 -9.82 15.64
CA GLY A 113 30.16 -10.41 16.84
C GLY A 113 31.49 -9.79 17.23
N ILE A 114 32.42 -9.58 16.29
CA ILE A 114 33.71 -8.91 16.51
C ILE A 114 33.49 -7.50 17.04
N SER A 115 32.62 -6.71 16.42
CA SER A 115 32.33 -5.34 16.83
C SER A 115 31.76 -5.27 18.26
N MET A 116 30.82 -6.17 18.61
CA MET A 116 30.26 -6.23 19.96
C MET A 116 31.30 -6.58 21.02
N LEU A 117 32.12 -7.56 20.74
CA LEU A 117 33.20 -7.96 21.66
C LEU A 117 34.25 -6.86 21.81
N GLN A 118 34.57 -6.11 20.73
CA GLN A 118 35.44 -4.95 20.78
C GLN A 118 34.86 -3.83 21.64
N ASN A 119 33.56 -3.53 21.54
CA ASN A 119 32.90 -2.56 22.39
C ASN A 119 33.04 -2.94 23.87
N LYS A 120 32.85 -4.24 24.21
CA LYS A 120 33.04 -4.75 25.58
C LYS A 120 34.49 -4.62 26.10
N ILE A 121 35.47 -4.79 25.22
CA ILE A 121 36.88 -4.62 25.59
C ILE A 121 37.25 -3.15 25.81
N ASN A 122 36.70 -2.24 25.00
CA ASN A 122 37.13 -0.84 24.96
C ASN A 122 36.43 0.04 26.01
N LYS A 123 35.36 -0.41 26.64
CA LYS A 123 34.66 0.35 27.67
C LYS A 123 35.55 0.57 28.90
N ARG A 124 35.65 1.82 29.40
CA ARG A 124 36.42 2.25 30.54
C ARG A 124 35.46 2.73 31.67
N SER A 125 35.89 2.53 32.92
CA SER A 125 35.13 2.89 34.14
C SER A 125 34.91 4.40 34.30
N ASN A 126 35.68 5.26 33.64
CA ASN A 126 35.53 6.72 33.76
C ASN A 126 34.32 7.30 33.06
N ASP A 127 33.62 6.51 32.25
CA ASP A 127 32.39 6.95 31.58
C ASP A 127 31.12 6.80 32.46
N SER A 128 31.29 6.33 33.72
CA SER A 128 30.17 5.99 34.62
C SER A 128 30.04 6.91 35.86
N GLU A 129 30.77 8.04 35.97
CA GLU A 129 30.71 8.90 37.16
C GLU A 129 29.51 9.87 37.26
N ASN A 130 28.60 9.91 36.27
CA ASN A 130 27.39 10.74 36.37
C ASN A 130 26.14 9.89 36.60
N VAL A 131 25.79 9.69 37.87
CA VAL A 131 24.53 9.02 38.27
C VAL A 131 23.28 9.71 37.67
N ALA A 132 23.36 10.99 37.34
CA ALA A 132 22.32 11.74 36.64
C ALA A 132 22.26 11.38 35.14
N GLU A 133 23.42 11.19 34.47
CA GLU A 133 23.51 10.72 33.07
C GLU A 133 23.11 9.24 32.94
N ASP A 134 23.41 8.42 33.94
CA ASP A 134 22.95 7.02 33.96
C ASP A 134 21.43 6.91 34.13
N ASN A 135 20.82 7.78 34.93
CA ASN A 135 19.37 7.87 34.99
C ASN A 135 18.77 8.36 33.65
N ASP A 136 19.41 9.31 32.99
CA ASP A 136 18.96 9.82 31.68
C ASP A 136 19.14 8.77 30.57
N LYS A 137 20.24 8.00 30.61
CA LYS A 137 20.44 6.81 29.75
C LYS A 137 19.44 5.70 30.06
N ILE A 138 19.08 5.52 31.33
CA ILE A 138 18.04 4.60 31.79
C ILE A 138 16.65 5.04 31.28
N TYR A 139 16.34 6.34 31.35
CA TYR A 139 15.09 6.88 30.81
C TYR A 139 15.04 6.77 29.28
N LYS A 140 16.10 7.17 28.58
CA LYS A 140 16.22 6.99 27.11
C LYS A 140 16.13 5.53 26.71
N PHE A 141 16.71 4.62 27.48
CA PHE A 141 16.62 3.19 27.25
C PHE A 141 15.20 2.65 27.51
N ASN A 142 14.52 3.10 28.58
CA ASN A 142 13.13 2.73 28.85
C ASN A 142 12.16 3.32 27.83
N ASP A 143 12.40 4.56 27.38
CA ASP A 143 11.59 5.19 26.35
C ASP A 143 11.83 4.54 24.99
N ALA A 144 13.08 4.29 24.62
CA ALA A 144 13.42 3.52 23.42
C ALA A 144 12.82 2.10 23.45
N PHE A 145 12.68 1.51 24.62
CA PHE A 145 12.06 0.21 24.81
C PHE A 145 10.55 0.27 24.70
N LYS A 146 9.91 1.30 25.27
CA LYS A 146 8.47 1.55 25.16
C LYS A 146 8.05 1.90 23.73
N ASP A 147 8.89 2.62 23.00
CA ASP A 147 8.61 3.11 21.65
C ASP A 147 9.00 2.11 20.54
N GLY A 148 9.42 0.87 20.89
CA GLY A 148 9.90 -0.09 19.89
C GLY A 148 11.20 0.33 19.20
N LEU A 149 11.86 1.37 19.70
CA LEU A 149 13.10 1.99 19.17
C LEU A 149 14.36 1.13 19.35
N PHE A 150 14.26 -0.11 19.85
CA PHE A 150 15.30 -1.15 19.69
C PHE A 150 15.47 -1.61 18.23
N ASN A 151 15.16 -0.71 17.32
CA ASN A 151 15.40 -0.83 15.90
C ASN A 151 16.74 -0.33 15.46
N ASP A 152 17.59 0.08 16.38
CA ASP A 152 18.91 0.51 16.01
C ASP A 152 19.66 -0.68 15.43
N ASP A 153 19.88 -0.59 14.12
CA ASP A 153 20.79 -1.44 13.37
C ASP A 153 22.25 -1.17 13.78
N VAL A 154 22.44 -0.29 14.74
CA VAL A 154 23.71 0.02 15.38
C VAL A 154 23.94 -0.92 16.55
N ILE A 155 25.16 -1.41 16.66
CA ILE A 155 25.58 -2.29 17.77
C ILE A 155 25.57 -1.49 19.07
N PRO A 156 24.84 -1.95 20.10
CA PRO A 156 24.75 -1.25 21.37
C PRO A 156 26.12 -1.18 22.09
N GLU A 157 26.32 -0.10 22.83
CA GLU A 157 27.46 0.01 23.75
C GLU A 157 27.29 -0.95 24.93
N SER A 158 28.39 -1.49 25.45
CA SER A 158 28.39 -2.37 26.63
C SER A 158 27.95 -1.59 27.89
N TYR A 159 27.19 -2.22 28.77
CA TYR A 159 26.70 -1.61 30.00
C TYR A 159 27.75 -1.53 31.10
N GLU A 160 28.56 -2.59 31.28
CA GLU A 160 29.58 -2.68 32.34
C GLU A 160 31.01 -2.80 31.81
N GLU A 161 31.99 -2.36 32.60
CA GLU A 161 33.41 -2.58 32.30
C GLU A 161 33.74 -4.06 32.51
N SER A 162 34.39 -4.66 31.53
CA SER A 162 34.84 -6.05 31.60
C SER A 162 36.16 -6.15 32.37
N SER A 163 36.27 -7.16 33.23
CA SER A 163 37.50 -7.52 33.91
C SER A 163 38.64 -7.91 32.94
N ASN A 164 39.89 -7.86 33.37
CA ASN A 164 41.00 -8.26 32.52
C ASN A 164 40.90 -9.73 32.07
N SER A 165 40.33 -10.60 32.90
CA SER A 165 40.07 -12.00 32.54
C SER A 165 39.05 -12.11 31.42
N GLU A 166 37.95 -11.35 31.50
CA GLU A 166 36.92 -11.31 30.48
C GLU A 166 37.43 -10.69 29.17
N LYS A 167 38.20 -9.59 29.25
CA LYS A 167 38.83 -8.99 28.08
C LYS A 167 39.72 -9.99 27.33
N ASN A 168 40.45 -10.88 28.05
CA ASN A 168 41.22 -11.95 27.42
C ASN A 168 40.32 -13.03 26.76
N LYS A 169 39.21 -13.43 27.41
CA LYS A 169 38.21 -14.33 26.80
C LYS A 169 37.66 -13.72 25.52
N PHE A 170 37.30 -12.43 25.54
CA PHE A 170 36.75 -11.74 24.36
C PHE A 170 37.74 -11.64 23.20
N ARG A 171 39.05 -11.40 23.50
CA ARG A 171 40.09 -11.43 22.47
C ARG A 171 40.22 -12.81 21.81
N SER A 172 40.09 -13.88 22.61
CA SER A 172 40.06 -15.24 22.07
C SER A 172 38.86 -15.48 21.16
N PHE A 173 37.67 -15.04 21.55
CA PHE A 173 36.45 -15.16 20.72
C PHE A 173 36.58 -14.36 19.43
N ILE A 174 37.13 -13.15 19.48
CA ILE A 174 37.42 -12.34 18.28
C ILE A 174 38.39 -13.06 17.34
N SER A 175 39.42 -13.70 17.87
CA SER A 175 40.36 -14.47 17.04
C SER A 175 39.68 -15.62 16.31
N ILE A 176 38.77 -16.35 16.98
CA ILE A 176 38.01 -17.44 16.40
C ILE A 176 37.05 -16.92 15.32
N LEU A 177 36.34 -15.80 15.58
CA LEU A 177 35.43 -15.20 14.58
C LEU A 177 36.19 -14.74 13.32
N ARG A 178 37.38 -14.17 13.48
CA ARG A 178 38.23 -13.80 12.33
C ARG A 178 38.66 -15.03 11.53
N GLU A 179 39.02 -16.09 12.19
CA GLU A 179 39.42 -17.35 11.56
C GLU A 179 38.26 -17.96 10.78
N ILE A 180 37.03 -17.98 11.38
CA ILE A 180 35.78 -18.43 10.71
C ILE A 180 35.53 -17.62 9.44
N LYS A 181 35.66 -16.29 9.51
CA LYS A 181 35.48 -15.39 8.37
C LYS A 181 36.52 -15.65 7.28
N GLU A 182 37.82 -15.72 7.65
CA GLU A 182 38.92 -15.89 6.70
C GLU A 182 38.87 -17.25 6.00
N LYS A 183 38.50 -18.31 6.73
CA LYS A 183 38.34 -19.67 6.17
C LYS A 183 37.01 -19.92 5.45
N GLY A 184 36.11 -18.95 5.45
CA GLY A 184 34.76 -19.11 4.82
C GLY A 184 33.90 -20.16 5.50
N GLN A 185 34.05 -20.32 6.81
CA GLN A 185 33.31 -21.32 7.62
C GLN A 185 32.00 -20.79 8.19
N ASP A 186 31.50 -19.64 7.71
CA ASP A 186 30.17 -19.14 8.00
C ASP A 186 29.16 -19.78 7.04
N SER A 187 28.52 -20.84 7.50
CA SER A 187 27.51 -21.57 6.73
C SER A 187 26.22 -20.76 6.51
N LYS A 188 25.87 -19.85 7.44
CA LYS A 188 24.67 -19.02 7.34
C LYS A 188 24.74 -18.08 6.12
N VAL A 189 25.84 -17.35 5.94
CA VAL A 189 26.02 -16.48 4.77
C VAL A 189 26.19 -17.27 3.48
N THR A 190 26.78 -18.46 3.57
CA THR A 190 26.89 -19.37 2.40
C THR A 190 25.51 -19.84 1.94
N GLU A 191 24.64 -20.20 2.88
CA GLU A 191 23.26 -20.58 2.57
C GLU A 191 22.45 -19.39 2.05
N LEU A 192 22.65 -18.19 2.63
CA LEU A 192 22.07 -16.96 2.08
C LEU A 192 22.40 -16.79 0.60
N ALA A 193 23.68 -16.92 0.23
CA ALA A 193 24.11 -16.72 -1.15
C ALA A 193 23.44 -17.73 -2.11
N LYS A 194 23.28 -19.00 -1.71
CA LYS A 194 22.54 -20.00 -2.49
C LYS A 194 21.07 -19.64 -2.66
N ASN A 195 20.42 -19.16 -1.61
CA ASN A 195 19.01 -18.75 -1.65
C ASN A 195 18.82 -17.49 -2.52
N VAL A 196 19.75 -16.53 -2.47
CA VAL A 196 19.75 -15.37 -3.39
C VAL A 196 19.92 -15.84 -4.84
N GLU A 197 20.84 -16.76 -5.10
CA GLU A 197 21.04 -17.33 -6.43
C GLU A 197 19.79 -18.07 -6.93
N PHE A 198 19.15 -18.87 -6.08
CA PHE A 198 17.89 -19.52 -6.39
C PHE A 198 16.76 -18.51 -6.69
N ALA A 199 16.61 -17.48 -5.86
CA ALA A 199 15.61 -16.44 -6.07
C ALA A 199 15.80 -15.72 -7.41
N LEU A 200 17.04 -15.29 -7.74
CA LEU A 200 17.37 -14.65 -9.00
C LEU A 200 17.11 -15.55 -10.22
N ASN A 201 17.38 -16.86 -10.09
CA ASN A 201 17.12 -17.84 -11.16
C ASN A 201 15.62 -18.11 -11.36
N SER A 202 14.82 -17.93 -10.31
CA SER A 202 13.37 -18.07 -10.34
C SER A 202 12.65 -16.78 -10.75
N GLY A 203 13.39 -15.71 -11.12
CA GLY A 203 12.83 -14.44 -11.56
C GLY A 203 12.44 -13.49 -10.43
N TYR A 204 12.86 -13.78 -9.19
CA TYR A 204 12.61 -12.89 -8.06
C TYR A 204 13.68 -11.81 -7.91
N ALA A 205 13.27 -10.67 -7.36
CA ALA A 205 14.14 -9.57 -6.93
C ALA A 205 14.17 -9.54 -5.38
N PRO A 206 15.21 -10.10 -4.73
CA PRO A 206 15.22 -10.31 -3.29
C PRO A 206 15.65 -9.08 -2.50
N ILE A 207 15.00 -8.91 -1.34
CA ILE A 207 15.39 -8.03 -0.24
C ILE A 207 15.87 -8.91 0.91
N VAL A 208 17.11 -8.72 1.35
CA VAL A 208 17.71 -9.43 2.49
C VAL A 208 17.66 -8.54 3.72
N PHE A 209 16.91 -8.95 4.73
CA PHE A 209 16.81 -8.23 6.00
C PHE A 209 17.80 -8.75 7.03
N CYS A 210 18.67 -7.87 7.49
CA CYS A 210 19.66 -8.09 8.53
C CYS A 210 19.34 -7.26 9.78
N GLN A 211 19.83 -7.68 10.94
CA GLN A 211 19.64 -6.94 12.19
C GLN A 211 20.61 -5.78 12.31
N TYR A 212 21.89 -5.97 11.97
CA TYR A 212 22.96 -5.00 12.20
C TYR A 212 23.59 -4.49 10.92
N ILE A 213 24.07 -3.24 10.93
CA ILE A 213 24.74 -2.61 9.80
C ILE A 213 25.95 -3.46 9.35
N GLN A 214 26.78 -3.93 10.29
CA GLN A 214 27.95 -4.74 10.00
C GLN A 214 27.57 -6.06 9.31
N THR A 215 26.43 -6.66 9.72
CA THR A 215 25.90 -7.85 9.06
C THR A 215 25.43 -7.55 7.66
N ALA A 216 24.72 -6.43 7.46
CA ALA A 216 24.24 -6.06 6.14
C ALA A 216 25.39 -5.79 5.16
N GLU A 217 26.43 -5.08 5.60
CA GLU A 217 27.65 -4.85 4.82
C GLU A 217 28.37 -6.17 4.50
N TYR A 218 28.52 -7.05 5.49
CA TYR A 218 29.14 -8.37 5.32
C TYR A 218 28.36 -9.24 4.31
N CYS A 219 27.05 -9.32 4.45
CA CYS A 219 26.19 -10.08 3.53
C CYS A 219 26.27 -9.53 2.11
N LYS A 220 26.21 -8.21 1.94
CA LYS A 220 26.32 -7.56 0.63
C LYS A 220 27.66 -7.91 -0.05
N ASP A 221 28.78 -7.80 0.68
CA ASP A 221 30.09 -8.09 0.12
C ASP A 221 30.24 -9.58 -0.24
N TYR A 222 29.70 -10.47 0.60
CA TYR A 222 29.73 -11.91 0.33
C TYR A 222 28.89 -12.27 -0.90
N ILE A 223 27.64 -11.77 -1.00
CA ILE A 223 26.75 -11.99 -2.14
C ILE A 223 27.39 -11.44 -3.40
N ALA A 224 27.89 -10.22 -3.39
CA ALA A 224 28.53 -9.60 -4.55
C ALA A 224 29.76 -10.42 -5.02
N LYS A 225 30.59 -10.90 -4.10
CA LYS A 225 31.73 -11.78 -4.42
C LYS A 225 31.28 -13.12 -5.00
N HIS A 226 30.25 -13.76 -4.39
CA HIS A 226 29.71 -15.04 -4.84
C HIS A 226 29.15 -14.95 -6.28
N LEU A 227 28.35 -13.93 -6.56
CA LEU A 227 27.75 -13.72 -7.86
C LEU A 227 28.77 -13.31 -8.94
N SER A 228 29.78 -12.51 -8.58
CA SER A 228 30.81 -12.07 -9.53
C SER A 228 31.67 -13.21 -10.10
N GLY A 229 31.75 -14.33 -9.38
CA GLY A 229 32.45 -15.54 -9.82
C GLY A 229 31.79 -16.25 -11.02
N ASN A 230 30.54 -15.91 -11.34
CA ASN A 230 29.80 -16.56 -12.41
C ASN A 230 29.32 -15.54 -13.47
N LYS A 231 29.71 -15.76 -14.74
CA LYS A 231 29.35 -14.88 -15.86
C LYS A 231 27.83 -14.66 -16.02
N LYS A 232 27.02 -15.61 -15.56
CA LYS A 232 25.55 -15.55 -15.59
C LYS A 232 24.98 -14.36 -14.80
N TYR A 233 25.69 -13.85 -13.79
CA TYR A 233 25.21 -12.81 -12.87
C TYR A 233 25.93 -11.46 -13.03
N LYS A 234 26.58 -11.22 -14.18
CA LYS A 234 27.28 -9.96 -14.45
C LYS A 234 26.38 -8.71 -14.44
N ASP A 235 25.10 -8.92 -14.74
CA ASP A 235 24.07 -7.88 -14.80
C ASP A 235 23.36 -7.65 -13.46
N VAL A 236 23.73 -8.41 -12.42
CA VAL A 236 23.11 -8.28 -11.09
C VAL A 236 23.76 -7.16 -10.29
N SER A 237 22.97 -6.19 -9.88
CA SER A 237 23.37 -5.13 -8.96
C SER A 237 23.06 -5.53 -7.52
N VAL A 238 24.01 -5.37 -6.61
CA VAL A 238 23.84 -5.66 -5.17
C VAL A 238 24.15 -4.40 -4.37
N GLU A 239 23.14 -3.88 -3.68
CA GLU A 239 23.28 -2.67 -2.87
C GLU A 239 22.92 -2.91 -1.41
N VAL A 240 23.50 -2.07 -0.52
CA VAL A 240 23.20 -2.07 0.91
C VAL A 240 22.59 -0.75 1.34
N ILE A 241 21.50 -0.82 2.12
CA ILE A 241 20.79 0.34 2.69
C ILE A 241 20.60 0.13 4.18
N THR A 242 21.11 1.08 4.97
CA THR A 242 21.09 1.05 6.43
C THR A 242 20.65 2.41 7.00
N SER A 243 20.54 2.52 8.31
CA SER A 243 20.20 3.76 9.02
C SER A 243 21.22 4.90 8.81
N ARG A 244 22.43 4.60 8.33
CA ARG A 244 23.46 5.61 8.02
C ARG A 244 23.08 6.56 6.89
N LEU A 245 22.10 6.18 6.04
CA LEU A 245 21.62 7.00 4.95
C LEU A 245 20.39 7.81 5.39
N THR A 246 20.27 9.03 4.86
CA THR A 246 19.03 9.83 5.03
C THR A 246 17.85 9.17 4.31
N ASP A 247 16.63 9.53 4.67
CA ASP A 247 15.43 8.98 4.03
C ASP A 247 15.35 9.30 2.53
N GLU A 248 15.86 10.46 2.13
CA GLU A 248 15.93 10.88 0.73
C GLU A 248 16.95 10.04 -0.04
N ASP A 249 18.15 9.84 0.52
CA ASP A 249 19.19 9.01 -0.09
C ASP A 249 18.75 7.55 -0.21
N ARG A 250 18.02 7.03 0.80
CA ARG A 250 17.43 5.67 0.76
C ARG A 250 16.48 5.52 -0.42
N LYS A 251 15.55 6.46 -0.59
CA LYS A 251 14.59 6.46 -1.70
C LYS A 251 15.30 6.51 -3.05
N MET A 252 16.25 7.44 -3.22
CA MET A 252 17.01 7.57 -4.45
C MET A 252 17.77 6.28 -4.81
N LYS A 253 18.46 5.66 -3.86
CA LYS A 253 19.19 4.41 -4.09
C LYS A 253 18.28 3.23 -4.45
N ILE A 254 17.11 3.12 -3.81
CA ILE A 254 16.12 2.10 -4.14
C ILE A 254 15.59 2.28 -5.55
N GLU A 255 15.23 3.50 -5.94
CA GLU A 255 14.76 3.80 -7.30
C GLU A 255 15.86 3.55 -8.35
N GLU A 256 17.11 3.82 -8.03
CA GLU A 256 18.24 3.53 -8.92
C GLU A 256 18.46 2.03 -9.06
N LEU A 257 18.45 1.29 -7.95
CA LEU A 257 18.62 -0.16 -7.93
C LEU A 257 17.50 -0.88 -8.69
N ALA A 258 16.26 -0.44 -8.53
CA ALA A 258 15.10 -1.01 -9.20
C ALA A 258 15.12 -0.85 -10.74
N LYS A 259 15.99 0.01 -11.29
CA LYS A 259 16.20 0.13 -12.75
C LYS A 259 17.13 -0.94 -13.32
N ALA A 260 17.92 -1.61 -12.47
CA ALA A 260 18.78 -2.70 -12.92
C ALA A 260 17.92 -3.92 -13.31
N PRO A 261 18.25 -4.65 -14.39
CA PRO A 261 17.47 -5.78 -14.86
C PRO A 261 17.29 -6.89 -13.82
N ARG A 262 18.34 -7.13 -13.04
CA ARG A 262 18.34 -8.02 -11.89
C ARG A 262 19.08 -7.37 -10.73
N HIS A 263 18.49 -7.41 -9.56
CA HIS A 263 19.05 -6.70 -8.41
C HIS A 263 18.75 -7.40 -7.09
N VAL A 264 19.58 -7.12 -6.11
CA VAL A 264 19.49 -7.60 -4.74
C VAL A 264 19.67 -6.41 -3.81
N LEU A 265 18.74 -6.23 -2.90
CA LEU A 265 18.83 -5.25 -1.83
C LEU A 265 19.17 -5.94 -0.52
N VAL A 266 20.24 -5.52 0.13
CA VAL A 266 20.54 -5.93 1.50
C VAL A 266 20.24 -4.74 2.42
N CYS A 267 19.47 -4.94 3.48
CA CYS A 267 19.07 -3.83 4.32
C CYS A 267 18.93 -4.24 5.79
N THR A 268 18.85 -3.22 6.64
CA THR A 268 18.44 -3.36 8.03
C THR A 268 16.95 -2.99 8.19
N ASP A 269 16.43 -3.10 9.42
CA ASP A 269 15.03 -2.78 9.72
C ASP A 269 14.67 -1.29 9.49
N CYS A 270 15.63 -0.42 9.17
CA CYS A 270 15.36 0.95 8.74
C CYS A 270 14.44 1.06 7.51
N LEU A 271 14.30 -0.01 6.72
CA LEU A 271 13.38 -0.12 5.60
C LEU A 271 12.09 -0.88 5.95
N SER A 272 11.92 -1.32 7.18
CA SER A 272 10.68 -1.97 7.61
C SER A 272 9.49 -1.00 7.66
N GLU A 273 9.74 0.31 7.62
CA GLU A 273 8.72 1.38 7.61
C GLU A 273 9.05 2.49 6.60
N GLY A 274 8.03 3.22 6.16
CA GLY A 274 8.16 4.47 5.41
C GLY A 274 8.52 4.39 3.92
N VAL A 275 8.96 3.24 3.38
CA VAL A 275 9.38 3.11 1.97
C VAL A 275 8.54 2.10 1.22
N ASN A 276 8.20 2.41 -0.04
CA ASN A 276 7.45 1.51 -0.91
C ASN A 276 8.41 0.66 -1.75
N LEU A 277 8.51 -0.64 -1.44
CA LEU A 277 9.41 -1.58 -2.11
C LEU A 277 8.70 -2.48 -3.12
N GLN A 278 7.36 -2.49 -3.14
CA GLN A 278 6.55 -3.39 -3.98
C GLN A 278 6.74 -3.19 -5.49
N THR A 279 7.19 -2.02 -5.95
CA THR A 279 7.35 -1.71 -7.37
C THR A 279 8.62 -2.27 -7.99
N GLY A 280 9.56 -2.75 -7.19
CA GLY A 280 10.83 -3.28 -7.68
C GLY A 280 11.22 -4.63 -7.09
N PHE A 281 10.51 -5.07 -6.04
CA PHE A 281 10.88 -6.27 -5.29
C PHE A 281 9.67 -7.17 -5.06
N ASN A 282 9.89 -8.48 -5.11
CA ASN A 282 8.87 -9.50 -4.91
C ASN A 282 9.35 -10.68 -4.06
N CYS A 283 10.49 -10.53 -3.40
CA CYS A 283 11.04 -11.56 -2.52
C CYS A 283 11.64 -10.93 -1.26
N VAL A 284 11.38 -11.53 -0.10
CA VAL A 284 12.00 -11.21 1.19
C VAL A 284 12.79 -12.40 1.69
N ILE A 285 14.01 -12.15 2.13
CA ILE A 285 14.87 -13.13 2.79
C ILE A 285 15.16 -12.63 4.21
N HIS A 286 14.63 -13.32 5.21
CA HIS A 286 14.94 -13.08 6.61
C HIS A 286 16.27 -13.73 6.95
N TYR A 287 17.37 -13.00 6.82
CA TYR A 287 18.69 -13.47 7.21
C TYR A 287 18.81 -13.55 8.74
N ASP A 288 18.41 -12.49 9.42
CA ASP A 288 18.27 -12.49 10.88
C ASP A 288 16.80 -12.57 11.26
N LEU A 289 16.48 -13.54 12.11
CA LEU A 289 15.14 -13.69 12.66
C LEU A 289 14.85 -12.59 13.67
N PRO A 290 13.82 -11.79 13.47
CA PRO A 290 13.39 -10.86 14.50
C PRO A 290 12.73 -11.67 15.65
N TRP A 291 12.93 -11.22 16.87
CA TRP A 291 12.32 -11.88 18.04
C TRP A 291 10.83 -11.54 18.17
N ASN A 292 10.43 -10.42 17.59
CA ASN A 292 9.03 -10.04 17.47
C ASN A 292 8.47 -10.50 16.11
N PRO A 293 7.47 -11.41 16.09
CA PRO A 293 6.86 -11.87 14.85
C PRO A 293 6.15 -10.76 14.06
N ASN A 294 5.76 -9.68 14.72
CA ASN A 294 5.18 -8.51 14.05
C ASN A 294 6.17 -7.88 13.06
N ARG A 295 7.46 -7.88 13.38
CA ARG A 295 8.49 -7.40 12.47
C ARG A 295 8.66 -8.25 11.23
N MET A 296 8.49 -9.58 11.35
CA MET A 296 8.46 -10.43 10.16
C MET A 296 7.30 -10.02 9.24
N GLU A 297 6.12 -9.80 9.80
CA GLU A 297 4.97 -9.35 9.01
C GLU A 297 5.14 -7.92 8.47
N GLN A 298 5.77 -7.02 9.20
CA GLN A 298 6.13 -5.69 8.70
C GLN A 298 7.09 -5.78 7.50
N ARG A 299 8.17 -6.58 7.62
CA ARG A 299 9.10 -6.85 6.51
C ARG A 299 8.39 -7.47 5.31
N ASN A 300 7.56 -8.49 5.52
CA ASN A 300 6.76 -9.13 4.48
C ASN A 300 5.80 -8.13 3.82
N GLY A 301 5.18 -7.27 4.61
CA GLY A 301 4.26 -6.22 4.15
C GLY A 301 4.90 -5.15 3.27
N ARG A 302 6.25 -5.13 3.11
CA ARG A 302 6.94 -4.25 2.15
C ARG A 302 6.75 -4.69 0.71
N ILE A 303 6.60 -5.97 0.46
CA ILE A 303 6.38 -6.55 -0.87
C ILE A 303 4.96 -7.11 -1.02
N ASP A 304 4.36 -7.64 0.04
CA ASP A 304 3.01 -8.18 0.06
C ASP A 304 2.00 -7.09 0.40
N ARG A 305 1.79 -6.19 -0.54
CA ARG A 305 0.92 -5.02 -0.37
C ARG A 305 0.00 -4.85 -1.56
N PHE A 306 -1.11 -4.14 -1.35
CA PHE A 306 -1.95 -3.65 -2.43
C PHE A 306 -1.14 -2.86 -3.47
N GLY A 307 -1.32 -3.20 -4.75
CA GLY A 307 -0.55 -2.60 -5.85
C GLY A 307 0.77 -3.31 -6.19
N GLN A 308 1.03 -4.50 -5.62
CA GLN A 308 2.08 -5.40 -6.11
C GLN A 308 1.71 -5.88 -7.52
N THR A 309 2.64 -5.74 -8.47
CA THR A 309 2.43 -6.13 -9.89
C THR A 309 2.56 -7.63 -10.09
N GLU A 310 3.31 -8.31 -9.23
CA GLU A 310 3.55 -9.74 -9.32
C GLU A 310 2.44 -10.54 -8.63
N LYS A 311 2.05 -11.66 -9.24
CA LYS A 311 1.01 -12.56 -8.69
C LYS A 311 1.48 -13.32 -7.46
N GLU A 312 2.78 -13.52 -7.34
CA GLU A 312 3.40 -14.28 -6.25
C GLU A 312 4.57 -13.50 -5.65
N VAL A 313 4.69 -13.58 -4.33
CA VAL A 313 5.83 -13.07 -3.57
C VAL A 313 6.46 -14.19 -2.77
N ALA A 314 7.79 -14.26 -2.79
CA ALA A 314 8.56 -15.29 -2.10
C ALA A 314 9.06 -14.79 -0.74
N ILE A 315 8.99 -15.64 0.28
CA ILE A 315 9.50 -15.35 1.63
C ILE A 315 10.41 -16.49 2.04
N PHE A 316 11.68 -16.18 2.25
CA PHE A 316 12.69 -17.12 2.76
C PHE A 316 12.98 -16.83 4.21
N THR A 317 13.05 -17.88 5.02
CA THR A 317 13.40 -17.78 6.43
C THR A 317 14.64 -18.64 6.70
N LEU A 318 15.76 -17.98 7.03
CA LEU A 318 17.01 -18.69 7.38
C LEU A 318 17.03 -19.01 8.87
N PHE A 319 17.23 -20.28 9.21
CA PHE A 319 17.32 -20.75 10.59
C PHE A 319 18.06 -22.07 10.70
N ASP A 320 18.54 -22.36 11.90
CA ASP A 320 19.19 -23.62 12.27
C ASP A 320 18.54 -24.16 13.57
N GLU A 321 17.81 -25.25 13.45
CA GLU A 321 17.15 -25.92 14.58
C GLU A 321 18.03 -27.01 15.22
N ASP A 322 19.02 -27.51 14.49
CA ASP A 322 19.78 -28.69 14.87
C ASP A 322 21.05 -28.36 15.65
N THR A 323 21.78 -27.33 15.21
CA THR A 323 23.07 -26.94 15.82
C THR A 323 23.04 -25.61 16.55
N ASN A 324 21.97 -24.80 16.37
CA ASN A 324 21.79 -23.49 17.01
C ASN A 324 20.63 -23.49 18.02
N PRO A 325 20.90 -23.64 19.32
CA PRO A 325 19.83 -23.67 20.32
C PRO A 325 19.06 -22.34 20.42
N VAL A 326 19.67 -21.22 20.05
CA VAL A 326 19.02 -19.90 20.10
C VAL A 326 17.99 -19.76 18.99
N ASP A 327 18.34 -20.13 17.75
CA ASP A 327 17.38 -20.15 16.64
C ASP A 327 16.21 -21.09 16.93
N LYS A 328 16.48 -22.24 17.52
CA LYS A 328 15.46 -23.20 17.94
C LYS A 328 14.44 -22.59 18.91
N ILE A 329 14.91 -21.83 19.90
CA ILE A 329 14.04 -21.13 20.86
C ILE A 329 13.21 -20.06 20.13
N ILE A 330 13.84 -19.24 19.29
CA ILE A 330 13.17 -18.18 18.54
C ILE A 330 12.11 -18.79 17.60
N MET A 331 12.45 -19.84 16.85
CA MET A 331 11.52 -20.50 15.94
C MET A 331 10.32 -21.10 16.68
N LYS A 332 10.49 -21.68 17.85
CA LYS A 332 9.35 -22.14 18.67
C LYS A 332 8.40 -20.98 19.00
N VAL A 333 8.93 -19.83 19.39
CA VAL A 333 8.14 -18.63 19.71
C VAL A 333 7.41 -18.13 18.46
N LEU A 334 8.10 -18.05 17.33
CA LEU A 334 7.54 -17.61 16.06
C LEU A 334 6.44 -18.56 15.56
N TYR A 335 6.68 -19.88 15.58
CA TYR A 335 5.71 -20.89 15.14
C TYR A 335 4.45 -20.90 15.99
N ARG A 336 4.56 -20.80 17.32
CA ARG A 336 3.40 -20.73 18.19
C ARG A 336 2.54 -19.53 17.89
N LYS A 337 3.16 -18.36 17.74
CA LYS A 337 2.48 -17.12 17.44
C LYS A 337 1.86 -17.12 16.03
N GLN A 338 2.55 -17.67 15.04
CA GLN A 338 2.03 -17.80 13.68
C GLN A 338 0.82 -18.76 13.63
N ASN A 339 0.84 -19.87 14.38
CA ASN A 339 -0.30 -20.77 14.49
C ASN A 339 -1.48 -20.17 15.25
N GLN A 340 -1.23 -19.33 16.25
CA GLN A 340 -2.28 -18.56 16.94
C GLN A 340 -2.92 -17.52 16.02
N ILE A 341 -2.12 -16.80 15.24
CA ILE A 341 -2.59 -15.84 14.22
C ILE A 341 -3.40 -16.56 13.13
N ARG A 342 -2.97 -17.73 12.67
CA ARG A 342 -3.72 -18.54 11.69
C ARG A 342 -5.04 -19.08 12.25
N LYS A 343 -5.04 -19.57 13.49
CA LYS A 343 -6.25 -20.09 14.17
C LYS A 343 -7.26 -19.00 14.49
N SER A 344 -6.83 -17.76 14.69
CA SER A 344 -7.68 -16.61 14.98
C SER A 344 -8.21 -15.87 13.73
N LEU A 345 -8.39 -16.56 12.59
CA LEU A 345 -9.02 -16.02 11.37
C LEU A 345 -8.29 -14.85 10.70
N GLY A 346 -6.95 -14.88 10.68
CA GLY A 346 -6.16 -13.82 10.04
C GLY A 346 -6.12 -12.51 10.83
N ILE A 347 -6.41 -12.58 12.13
CA ILE A 347 -6.37 -11.45 13.03
C ILE A 347 -4.91 -11.15 13.40
N TYR A 348 -4.45 -9.95 13.08
CA TYR A 348 -3.21 -9.41 13.60
C TYR A 348 -3.44 -9.02 15.06
N ILE A 349 -2.79 -9.70 15.98
CA ILE A 349 -2.76 -9.31 17.39
C ILE A 349 -1.49 -8.51 17.57
N PRO A 350 -1.57 -7.19 17.80
CA PRO A 350 -0.39 -6.43 18.17
C PRO A 350 0.10 -7.01 19.52
N ILE A 351 1.22 -7.71 19.47
CA ILE A 351 1.93 -8.08 20.68
C ILE A 351 2.63 -6.79 21.08
N ALA A 352 2.31 -6.27 22.25
CA ALA A 352 3.01 -5.13 22.79
C ALA A 352 4.50 -5.38 22.66
N ASP A 353 5.21 -4.48 22.00
CA ASP A 353 6.68 -4.57 21.81
C ASP A 353 7.43 -4.64 23.16
N ASN A 354 6.71 -4.42 24.24
CA ASN A 354 7.15 -4.34 25.61
C ASN A 354 6.97 -5.63 26.43
N ASP A 355 6.91 -6.81 25.80
CA ASP A 355 6.78 -8.02 26.60
C ASP A 355 8.14 -8.40 27.22
N SER A 356 8.49 -7.69 28.32
CA SER A 356 9.66 -8.04 29.17
C SER A 356 9.60 -9.51 29.61
N THR A 357 8.40 -10.08 29.67
CA THR A 357 8.15 -11.48 30.02
C THR A 357 8.64 -12.43 28.93
N LEU A 358 8.54 -12.05 27.64
CA LEU A 358 9.06 -12.87 26.55
C LEU A 358 10.59 -12.95 26.58
N MET A 359 11.25 -11.83 26.87
CA MET A 359 12.70 -11.77 26.97
C MET A 359 13.21 -12.50 28.19
N GLU A 360 12.53 -12.34 29.32
CA GLU A 360 12.83 -13.10 30.54
C GLU A 360 12.68 -14.61 30.29
N SER A 361 11.63 -15.04 29.58
CA SER A 361 11.42 -16.43 29.20
C SER A 361 12.51 -16.98 28.28
N ILE A 362 12.96 -16.20 27.27
CA ILE A 362 14.04 -16.61 26.37
C ILE A 362 15.36 -16.74 27.15
N MET A 363 15.66 -15.78 28.05
CA MET A 363 16.85 -15.84 28.87
C MET A 363 16.82 -17.04 29.85
N GLU A 364 15.67 -17.35 30.41
CA GLU A 364 15.52 -18.52 31.27
C GLU A 364 15.68 -19.83 30.49
N GLU A 365 15.17 -19.95 29.26
CA GLU A 365 15.44 -21.10 28.40
C GLU A 365 16.94 -21.23 28.05
N ILE A 366 17.63 -20.11 27.80
CA ILE A 366 19.08 -20.13 27.57
C ILE A 366 19.84 -20.58 28.81
N ILE A 367 19.39 -20.23 30.03
CA ILE A 367 19.99 -20.67 31.28
C ILE A 367 19.86 -22.17 31.49
N VAL A 368 18.72 -22.74 31.11
CA VAL A 368 18.39 -24.17 31.29
C VAL A 368 19.11 -25.05 30.25
N LEU A 369 19.59 -24.47 29.12
CA LEU A 369 20.37 -25.22 28.14
C LEU A 369 21.59 -25.86 28.78
N ASP A 370 21.67 -27.20 28.78
CA ASP A 370 22.83 -27.94 29.28
C ASP A 370 23.86 -28.10 28.15
N THR A 371 24.90 -27.27 28.16
CA THR A 371 25.97 -27.29 27.16
C THR A 371 26.86 -28.49 27.21
N LYS A 372 26.76 -29.31 28.27
CA LYS A 372 27.59 -30.52 28.50
C LYS A 372 26.96 -31.82 28.11
N LYS A 373 25.64 -31.81 27.78
CA LYS A 373 24.94 -33.01 27.29
C LYS A 373 24.59 -32.83 25.84
N GLU A 374 25.01 -33.79 25.01
CA GLU A 374 24.59 -33.89 23.62
C GLU A 374 23.09 -33.75 23.47
N PHE A 375 22.65 -33.18 22.36
CA PHE A 375 21.26 -32.90 21.95
C PHE A 375 20.38 -34.20 21.90
N ILE A 376 20.28 -34.93 22.99
CA ILE A 376 19.39 -36.10 23.12
C ILE A 376 18.14 -35.65 23.88
N LYS A 377 17.01 -35.58 23.13
CA LYS A 377 15.60 -35.52 23.60
C LYS A 377 15.44 -35.27 25.12
N GLN A 378 15.56 -34.03 25.55
CA GLN A 378 15.10 -33.67 26.89
C GLN A 378 13.69 -33.04 26.82
N PRO A 379 12.83 -33.32 27.83
CA PRO A 379 11.57 -32.62 27.95
C PRO A 379 11.78 -31.14 27.99
N THR A 380 11.03 -30.43 27.16
CA THR A 380 11.13 -28.97 27.06
C THR A 380 10.57 -28.31 28.32
N LEU A 381 10.98 -27.07 28.59
CA LEU A 381 10.46 -26.23 29.68
C LEU A 381 8.93 -26.21 29.78
N PHE A 382 8.24 -26.57 28.69
CA PHE A 382 6.78 -26.69 28.60
C PHE A 382 6.21 -27.99 29.19
N ASP A 383 7.07 -28.91 29.58
CA ASP A 383 6.69 -30.11 30.34
C ASP A 383 6.82 -29.90 31.85
N MET A 384 7.24 -28.73 32.30
CA MET A 384 7.34 -28.38 33.72
C MET A 384 6.11 -27.56 34.19
N GLU A 385 5.54 -27.94 35.32
CA GLU A 385 4.28 -27.39 35.87
C GLU A 385 4.24 -25.86 36.07
N TRP A 386 5.36 -25.24 36.38
CA TRP A 386 5.43 -23.77 36.56
C TRP A 386 5.44 -23.00 35.22
N ALA A 387 5.92 -23.59 34.15
CA ALA A 387 5.85 -23.01 32.81
C ALA A 387 4.42 -23.06 32.25
N SER A 388 3.59 -23.99 32.71
CA SER A 388 2.18 -24.07 32.32
C SER A 388 1.35 -22.90 32.87
N GLU A 389 1.60 -22.42 34.09
CA GLU A 389 0.87 -21.27 34.66
C GLU A 389 1.17 -19.95 33.92
N THR A 390 2.42 -19.67 33.60
CA THR A 390 2.79 -18.43 32.86
C THR A 390 2.30 -18.47 31.41
N VAL A 391 2.32 -19.66 30.79
CA VAL A 391 1.78 -19.87 29.44
C VAL A 391 0.26 -19.79 29.42
N GLU A 392 -0.42 -20.35 30.42
CA GLU A 392 -1.89 -20.22 30.53
C GLU A 392 -2.34 -18.78 30.80
N GLU A 393 -1.63 -18.01 31.62
CA GLU A 393 -1.92 -16.59 31.79
C GLU A 393 -1.68 -15.79 30.51
N HIS A 394 -0.61 -16.10 29.79
CA HIS A 394 -0.31 -15.49 28.51
C HIS A 394 -1.34 -15.89 27.43
N ASP A 395 -1.74 -17.15 27.38
CA ASP A 395 -2.81 -17.63 26.49
C ASP A 395 -4.16 -17.00 26.85
N LYS A 396 -4.48 -16.82 28.14
CA LYS A 396 -5.69 -16.12 28.59
C LYS A 396 -5.65 -14.62 28.20
N ARG A 397 -4.48 -13.96 28.29
CA ARG A 397 -4.31 -12.58 27.81
C ARG A 397 -4.47 -12.48 26.29
N ILE A 398 -3.88 -13.41 25.53
CA ILE A 398 -4.05 -13.48 24.07
C ILE A 398 -5.51 -13.76 23.72
N GLN A 399 -6.18 -14.70 24.38
CA GLN A 399 -7.61 -14.97 24.15
C GLN A 399 -8.47 -13.74 24.43
N ARG A 400 -8.21 -13.03 25.54
CA ARG A 400 -8.89 -11.76 25.83
C ARG A 400 -8.60 -10.68 24.76
N ALA A 401 -7.35 -10.55 24.33
CA ALA A 401 -6.98 -9.62 23.26
C ALA A 401 -7.66 -9.99 21.92
N VAL A 402 -7.74 -11.29 21.59
CA VAL A 402 -8.49 -11.79 20.41
C VAL A 402 -9.99 -11.49 20.53
N GLU A 403 -10.57 -11.65 21.72
CA GLU A 403 -12.00 -11.34 21.93
C GLU A 403 -12.26 -9.83 21.85
N ILE A 404 -11.39 -9.01 22.44
CA ILE A 404 -11.48 -7.54 22.37
C ILE A 404 -11.30 -7.10 20.91
N GLU A 405 -10.35 -7.68 20.20
CA GLU A 405 -10.10 -7.35 18.80
C GLU A 405 -11.22 -7.82 17.87
N LYS A 406 -11.80 -9.01 18.10
CA LYS A 406 -12.99 -9.43 17.36
C LYS A 406 -14.16 -8.49 17.58
N LYS A 407 -14.36 -8.05 18.83
CA LYS A 407 -15.39 -7.06 19.16
C LYS A 407 -15.10 -5.71 18.52
N SER A 408 -13.88 -5.18 18.63
CA SER A 408 -13.48 -3.92 18.00
C SER A 408 -13.53 -4.00 16.48
N HIS A 409 -13.06 -5.08 15.87
CA HIS A 409 -13.14 -5.28 14.43
C HIS A 409 -14.58 -5.20 13.91
N THR A 410 -15.54 -5.77 14.65
CA THR A 410 -16.96 -5.70 14.28
C THR A 410 -17.46 -4.26 14.28
N TYR A 411 -16.98 -3.41 15.18
CA TYR A 411 -17.34 -1.99 15.22
C TYR A 411 -16.66 -1.18 14.11
N PHE A 412 -15.35 -1.34 13.91
CA PHE A 412 -14.57 -0.54 12.96
C PHE A 412 -14.66 -1.04 11.51
N ALA A 413 -15.10 -2.27 11.30
CA ALA A 413 -15.34 -2.81 9.98
C ALA A 413 -16.66 -2.33 9.35
N HIS A 414 -17.49 -1.58 10.09
CA HIS A 414 -18.82 -1.12 9.68
C HIS A 414 -19.56 -2.10 8.79
N ASN A 415 -20.31 -3.00 9.41
CA ASN A 415 -21.29 -3.85 8.75
C ASN A 415 -20.90 -4.46 7.39
N THR A 416 -19.64 -4.92 7.24
CA THR A 416 -19.25 -5.67 6.04
C THR A 416 -20.13 -6.91 5.81
N LYS A 417 -20.79 -7.41 6.86
CA LYS A 417 -21.78 -8.51 6.74
C LYS A 417 -23.10 -8.12 6.10
N ALA A 418 -23.43 -6.82 6.07
CA ALA A 418 -24.69 -6.32 5.52
C ALA A 418 -24.58 -5.85 4.06
N MET A 419 -23.36 -5.69 3.52
CA MET A 419 -23.13 -5.31 2.13
C MET A 419 -22.98 -6.57 1.28
N ASP A 420 -23.87 -6.76 0.30
CA ASP A 420 -23.71 -7.77 -0.73
C ASP A 420 -22.57 -7.37 -1.68
N PRO A 421 -21.46 -8.14 -1.74
CA PRO A 421 -20.32 -7.82 -2.60
C PRO A 421 -20.71 -7.66 -4.07
N THR A 422 -21.66 -8.45 -4.55
CA THR A 422 -22.11 -8.43 -5.94
C THR A 422 -22.76 -7.09 -6.30
N ARG A 423 -23.64 -6.59 -5.42
CA ARG A 423 -24.26 -5.27 -5.60
C ARG A 423 -23.28 -4.12 -5.54
N LEU A 424 -22.26 -4.20 -4.67
CA LEU A 424 -21.24 -3.18 -4.60
C LEU A 424 -20.39 -3.15 -5.88
N ILE A 425 -20.00 -4.32 -6.39
CA ILE A 425 -19.25 -4.43 -7.65
C ILE A 425 -20.09 -3.90 -8.83
N GLU A 426 -21.36 -4.22 -8.89
CA GLU A 426 -22.27 -3.66 -9.89
C GLU A 426 -22.34 -2.14 -9.81
N SER A 427 -22.57 -1.59 -8.61
CA SER A 427 -22.59 -0.13 -8.40
C SER A 427 -21.27 0.55 -8.70
N LEU A 428 -20.14 -0.08 -8.38
CA LEU A 428 -18.81 0.43 -8.75
C LEU A 428 -18.57 0.40 -10.26
N ASN A 429 -19.05 -0.63 -10.94
CA ASN A 429 -18.96 -0.73 -12.40
C ASN A 429 -19.85 0.29 -13.08
N GLU A 430 -21.06 0.54 -12.56
CA GLU A 430 -21.93 1.62 -13.02
C GLU A 430 -21.29 3.00 -12.79
N ALA A 431 -20.75 3.24 -11.60
CA ALA A 431 -20.04 4.47 -11.31
C ALA A 431 -18.80 4.67 -12.22
N LYS A 432 -18.02 3.61 -12.48
CA LYS A 432 -16.89 3.66 -13.41
C LYS A 432 -17.31 4.00 -14.84
N LYS A 433 -18.45 3.48 -15.32
CA LYS A 433 -18.99 3.83 -16.64
C LYS A 433 -19.36 5.31 -16.74
N VAL A 434 -19.94 5.87 -15.68
CA VAL A 434 -20.34 7.29 -15.63
C VAL A 434 -19.12 8.21 -15.44
N ILE A 435 -18.19 7.81 -14.58
CA ILE A 435 -16.98 8.58 -14.28
C ILE A 435 -16.02 8.57 -15.49
N GLY A 436 -16.05 7.51 -16.30
CA GLY A 436 -15.06 7.26 -17.33
C GLY A 436 -13.69 6.83 -16.75
N ASP A 437 -12.81 6.46 -17.64
CA ASP A 437 -11.46 6.05 -17.27
C ASP A 437 -10.40 7.11 -17.66
N ILE A 438 -9.14 6.76 -17.50
CA ILE A 438 -8.04 7.66 -17.85
C ILE A 438 -7.91 7.84 -19.36
N TYR A 439 -8.40 6.87 -20.16
CA TYR A 439 -8.39 6.96 -21.61
C TYR A 439 -9.43 7.98 -22.09
N ASP A 440 -10.59 8.08 -21.46
CA ASP A 440 -11.59 9.11 -21.74
C ASP A 440 -11.02 10.52 -21.47
N THR A 441 -10.33 10.69 -20.35
CA THR A 441 -9.65 11.95 -20.01
C THR A 441 -8.57 12.29 -21.04
N ARG A 442 -7.77 11.29 -21.45
CA ARG A 442 -6.77 11.45 -22.50
C ARG A 442 -7.39 11.89 -23.81
N ASP A 443 -8.42 11.19 -24.25
CA ASP A 443 -9.04 11.42 -25.56
C ASP A 443 -9.71 12.79 -25.61
N PHE A 444 -10.35 13.21 -24.52
CA PHE A 444 -10.86 14.56 -24.38
C PHE A 444 -9.73 15.60 -24.48
N VAL A 445 -8.70 15.50 -23.63
CA VAL A 445 -7.61 16.49 -23.57
C VAL A 445 -6.86 16.56 -24.91
N ILE A 446 -6.48 15.41 -25.45
CA ILE A 446 -5.71 15.36 -26.71
C ILE A 446 -6.57 15.79 -27.89
N GLY A 447 -7.83 15.42 -27.89
CA GLY A 447 -8.82 15.84 -28.89
C GLY A 447 -8.96 17.35 -28.93
N GLU A 448 -9.20 17.99 -27.79
CA GLU A 448 -9.38 19.43 -27.67
C GLU A 448 -8.10 20.22 -27.98
N LEU A 449 -6.92 19.75 -27.53
CA LEU A 449 -5.65 20.38 -27.91
C LEU A 449 -5.43 20.35 -29.43
N ARG A 450 -5.78 19.24 -30.09
CA ARG A 450 -5.68 19.13 -31.55
C ARG A 450 -6.73 19.98 -32.26
N HIS A 451 -7.94 20.04 -31.73
CA HIS A 451 -9.00 20.90 -32.22
C HIS A 451 -8.59 22.38 -32.17
N ALA A 452 -7.90 22.78 -31.11
CA ALA A 452 -7.29 24.10 -30.96
C ALA A 452 -6.08 24.34 -31.90
N GLY A 453 -5.75 23.40 -32.79
CA GLY A 453 -4.63 23.53 -33.73
C GLY A 453 -3.25 23.19 -33.18
N ILE A 454 -3.16 22.67 -31.97
CA ILE A 454 -1.89 22.32 -31.30
C ILE A 454 -1.37 20.99 -31.86
N ASN A 455 -0.10 20.97 -32.27
CA ASN A 455 0.53 19.74 -32.77
C ASN A 455 0.97 18.83 -31.63
N VAL A 456 0.06 17.95 -31.17
CA VAL A 456 0.32 17.00 -30.09
C VAL A 456 0.99 15.74 -30.63
N LYS A 457 2.22 15.48 -30.18
CA LYS A 457 3.02 14.29 -30.54
C LYS A 457 2.81 13.20 -29.48
N VAL A 458 2.75 11.96 -29.95
CA VAL A 458 2.76 10.77 -29.09
C VAL A 458 4.22 10.43 -28.80
N ASP A 459 4.57 10.32 -27.54
CA ASP A 459 5.91 9.94 -27.12
C ASP A 459 6.10 8.42 -27.11
N SER A 460 7.34 7.94 -26.98
CA SER A 460 7.67 6.51 -26.95
C SER A 460 7.16 5.78 -25.69
N ILE A 461 6.82 6.52 -24.64
CA ILE A 461 6.28 5.99 -23.40
C ILE A 461 4.75 5.95 -23.52
N PRO A 462 4.08 4.84 -23.19
CA PRO A 462 2.63 4.74 -23.26
C PRO A 462 1.94 5.84 -22.45
N LEU A 463 0.83 6.38 -22.96
CA LEU A 463 0.03 7.45 -22.36
C LEU A 463 0.82 8.77 -22.12
N CYS A 464 1.92 8.99 -22.82
CA CYS A 464 2.74 10.18 -22.74
C CYS A 464 2.71 10.97 -24.07
N TYR A 465 2.60 12.30 -23.96
CA TYR A 465 2.43 13.21 -25.08
C TYR A 465 3.26 14.46 -24.87
N SER A 466 3.63 15.11 -25.98
CA SER A 466 4.38 16.37 -25.97
C SER A 466 3.88 17.35 -27.02
N PHE A 467 3.98 18.63 -26.72
CA PHE A 467 3.61 19.71 -27.61
C PHE A 467 4.41 20.99 -27.30
N GLN A 468 4.35 21.99 -28.19
CA GLN A 468 5.07 23.25 -28.01
C GLN A 468 4.25 24.22 -27.17
N PHE A 469 4.87 24.79 -26.14
CA PHE A 469 4.25 25.73 -25.23
C PHE A 469 3.69 26.99 -25.96
N ILE A 470 4.39 27.44 -27.02
CA ILE A 470 3.99 28.64 -27.78
C ILE A 470 2.68 28.43 -28.53
N GLU A 471 2.31 27.18 -28.85
CA GLU A 471 1.07 26.86 -29.56
C GLU A 471 -0.15 26.94 -28.66
N LEU A 472 0.02 26.99 -27.34
CA LEU A 472 -1.09 27.03 -26.38
C LEU A 472 -1.81 28.36 -26.40
N PRO A 473 -3.15 28.37 -26.30
CA PRO A 473 -3.94 29.56 -26.00
C PRO A 473 -3.48 30.24 -24.71
N GLU A 474 -3.53 31.58 -24.65
CA GLU A 474 -3.00 32.37 -23.52
C GLU A 474 -3.61 31.96 -22.17
N ASN A 475 -4.91 31.68 -22.14
CA ASN A 475 -5.64 31.21 -20.94
C ASN A 475 -5.14 29.87 -20.41
N LEU A 476 -4.55 29.01 -21.25
CA LEU A 476 -4.05 27.69 -20.88
C LEU A 476 -2.55 27.68 -20.55
N LYS A 477 -1.81 28.71 -20.91
CA LYS A 477 -0.34 28.77 -20.67
C LYS A 477 0.04 28.73 -19.21
N SER A 478 -0.78 29.30 -18.33
CA SER A 478 -0.50 29.39 -16.90
C SER A 478 -0.27 28.01 -16.23
N TYR A 479 -0.93 26.95 -16.72
CA TYR A 479 -0.81 25.58 -16.19
C TYR A 479 0.55 24.96 -16.45
N PHE A 480 1.22 25.34 -17.53
CA PHE A 480 2.43 24.68 -18.02
C PHE A 480 3.71 25.53 -17.87
N GLN A 481 3.64 26.78 -17.42
CA GLN A 481 4.79 27.66 -17.29
C GLN A 481 5.97 27.07 -16.51
N ARG A 482 5.68 26.28 -15.47
CA ARG A 482 6.71 25.65 -14.61
C ARG A 482 7.24 24.33 -15.16
N THR A 483 6.60 23.74 -16.16
CA THR A 483 6.92 22.43 -16.70
C THR A 483 7.53 22.47 -18.10
N VAL A 484 7.63 23.65 -18.68
CA VAL A 484 8.25 23.87 -20.00
C VAL A 484 9.74 23.60 -19.91
N ASP A 485 10.25 22.76 -20.80
CA ASP A 485 11.67 22.50 -20.91
C ASP A 485 12.43 23.65 -21.61
N LYS A 486 13.77 23.57 -21.63
CA LYS A 486 14.63 24.59 -22.29
C LYS A 486 14.38 24.76 -23.81
N LYS A 487 13.65 23.82 -24.43
CA LYS A 487 13.30 23.81 -25.85
C LYS A 487 11.87 24.32 -26.11
N GLY A 488 11.19 24.79 -25.07
CA GLY A 488 9.80 25.20 -25.15
C GLY A 488 8.79 24.07 -25.24
N THR A 489 9.18 22.82 -24.91
CA THR A 489 8.32 21.64 -25.01
C THR A 489 7.64 21.38 -23.65
N VAL A 490 6.33 21.16 -23.69
CA VAL A 490 5.53 20.64 -22.56
C VAL A 490 5.38 19.13 -22.73
N ARG A 491 5.56 18.39 -21.62
CA ARG A 491 5.35 16.95 -21.59
C ARG A 491 4.29 16.60 -20.58
N ILE A 492 3.26 15.88 -21.03
CA ILE A 492 2.15 15.45 -20.19
C ILE A 492 2.02 13.93 -20.23
N SER A 493 1.54 13.36 -19.15
CA SER A 493 1.30 11.94 -19.00
C SER A 493 -0.04 11.66 -18.34
N PHE A 494 -0.76 10.67 -18.84
CA PHE A 494 -1.95 10.11 -18.23
C PHE A 494 -1.66 8.81 -17.47
N ALA A 495 -0.39 8.37 -17.41
CA ALA A 495 0.03 7.18 -16.70
C ALA A 495 0.30 7.47 -15.22
N SER A 496 -0.07 6.52 -14.37
CA SER A 496 0.30 6.50 -12.96
C SER A 496 0.95 5.14 -12.65
N PRO A 497 2.20 5.12 -12.13
CA PRO A 497 3.05 6.25 -11.76
C PRO A 497 3.51 7.09 -12.95
N THR A 498 3.64 8.38 -12.74
CA THR A 498 4.02 9.33 -13.80
C THR A 498 5.50 9.22 -14.15
N PRO A 499 5.88 9.06 -15.41
CA PRO A 499 7.28 9.02 -15.83
C PRO A 499 8.02 10.32 -15.51
N LYS A 500 9.33 10.24 -15.27
CA LYS A 500 10.18 11.38 -14.94
C LYS A 500 10.13 12.43 -16.06
N ASN A 501 10.04 13.71 -15.68
CA ASN A 501 9.93 14.89 -16.55
C ASN A 501 8.60 15.01 -17.31
N TYR A 502 7.56 14.31 -16.91
CA TYR A 502 6.20 14.49 -17.38
C TYR A 502 5.32 15.07 -16.27
N MET A 503 4.34 15.86 -16.66
CA MET A 503 3.28 16.35 -15.77
C MET A 503 2.10 15.38 -15.84
N TYR A 504 1.64 14.89 -14.70
CA TYR A 504 0.45 14.06 -14.64
C TYR A 504 -0.82 14.87 -14.91
N ILE A 505 -1.62 14.40 -15.83
CA ILE A 505 -2.92 14.98 -16.16
C ILE A 505 -4.00 13.96 -15.85
N GLY A 506 -4.55 14.02 -14.65
CA GLY A 506 -5.72 13.23 -14.27
C GLY A 506 -7.01 14.00 -14.45
N ARG A 507 -8.16 13.31 -14.33
CA ARG A 507 -9.49 13.91 -14.47
C ARG A 507 -9.70 15.15 -13.58
N ASN A 508 -9.20 15.10 -12.35
CA ASN A 508 -9.35 16.19 -11.36
C ASN A 508 -8.27 17.25 -11.48
N HIS A 509 -7.47 17.23 -12.54
CA HIS A 509 -6.45 18.26 -12.75
C HIS A 509 -7.11 19.59 -13.15
N THR A 510 -6.71 20.68 -12.53
CA THR A 510 -7.30 22.01 -12.77
C THR A 510 -7.29 22.41 -14.25
N PHE A 511 -6.25 22.01 -14.99
CA PHE A 511 -6.19 22.20 -16.44
C PHE A 511 -7.35 21.51 -17.17
N VAL A 512 -7.71 20.27 -16.80
CA VAL A 512 -8.80 19.51 -17.42
C VAL A 512 -10.15 20.20 -17.12
N GLU A 513 -10.33 20.67 -15.90
CA GLU A 513 -11.52 21.39 -15.47
C GLU A 513 -11.70 22.69 -16.25
N ASP A 514 -10.65 23.49 -16.35
CA ASP A 514 -10.74 24.77 -17.08
C ASP A 514 -10.80 24.60 -18.59
N LEU A 515 -10.16 23.56 -19.16
CA LEU A 515 -10.33 23.19 -20.56
C LEU A 515 -11.80 22.85 -20.84
N SER A 516 -12.42 22.02 -20.00
CA SER A 516 -13.82 21.64 -20.16
C SER A 516 -14.76 22.85 -20.04
N ARG A 517 -14.49 23.76 -19.09
CA ARG A 517 -15.24 25.02 -18.97
C ARG A 517 -15.07 25.91 -20.21
N SER A 518 -13.86 25.97 -20.77
CA SER A 518 -13.59 26.73 -21.99
C SER A 518 -14.37 26.18 -23.18
N VAL A 519 -14.37 24.85 -23.36
CA VAL A 519 -15.15 24.19 -24.41
C VAL A 519 -16.65 24.47 -24.27
N VAL A 520 -17.20 24.37 -23.06
CA VAL A 520 -18.62 24.70 -22.80
C VAL A 520 -18.92 26.17 -23.10
N ASN A 521 -18.05 27.07 -22.63
CA ASN A 521 -18.23 28.52 -22.86
C ASN A 521 -18.17 28.88 -24.36
N ASP A 522 -17.20 28.33 -25.07
CA ASP A 522 -17.03 28.55 -26.51
C ASP A 522 -18.16 27.91 -27.32
N THR A 523 -18.68 26.76 -26.89
CA THR A 523 -19.85 26.10 -27.48
C THR A 523 -21.09 27.00 -27.39
N ILE A 524 -21.25 27.72 -26.27
CA ILE A 524 -22.36 28.62 -26.06
C ILE A 524 -22.21 29.93 -26.84
N ASN A 525 -20.98 30.49 -26.85
CA ASN A 525 -20.69 31.81 -27.37
C ASN A 525 -20.13 31.85 -28.81
N GLY A 526 -19.82 30.65 -29.38
CA GLY A 526 -19.26 30.54 -30.73
C GLY A 526 -17.77 30.78 -30.82
N GLY A 527 -17.00 30.36 -29.80
CA GLY A 527 -15.53 30.39 -29.78
C GLY A 527 -14.87 29.24 -30.49
N ASP A 528 -13.54 29.24 -30.56
CA ASP A 528 -12.73 28.30 -31.34
C ASP A 528 -12.72 26.86 -30.82
N LEU A 529 -12.93 26.68 -29.51
CA LEU A 529 -13.04 25.35 -28.86
C LEU A 529 -14.48 24.81 -28.82
N GLY A 530 -15.43 25.55 -29.41
CA GLY A 530 -16.86 25.22 -29.32
C GLY A 530 -17.23 23.97 -30.10
N ALA A 531 -18.00 23.08 -29.46
CA ALA A 531 -18.56 21.90 -30.11
C ALA A 531 -19.86 22.22 -30.90
N CYS A 532 -20.11 21.46 -31.95
CA CYS A 532 -21.37 21.62 -32.71
C CYS A 532 -22.56 21.05 -31.92
N ARG A 533 -23.56 21.89 -31.65
CA ARG A 533 -24.78 21.55 -30.92
C ARG A 533 -25.97 21.12 -31.81
N ALA A 534 -25.87 21.35 -33.10
CA ALA A 534 -26.93 21.07 -34.05
C ALA A 534 -26.34 20.40 -35.29
N MET A 535 -26.89 19.24 -35.67
CA MET A 535 -26.44 18.50 -36.83
C MET A 535 -27.62 17.86 -37.56
N VAL A 536 -27.56 17.90 -38.89
CA VAL A 536 -28.44 17.13 -39.75
C VAL A 536 -27.55 16.44 -40.76
N ILE A 537 -27.53 15.11 -40.77
CA ILE A 537 -26.74 14.32 -41.70
C ILE A 537 -27.56 13.22 -42.36
N GLU A 538 -27.21 12.88 -43.60
CA GLU A 538 -27.65 11.66 -44.26
C GLU A 538 -26.70 10.52 -43.86
N THR A 539 -27.27 9.37 -43.47
CA THR A 539 -26.46 8.20 -43.04
C THR A 539 -27.14 6.89 -43.42
N ASP A 540 -26.37 5.85 -43.57
CA ASP A 540 -26.84 4.48 -43.80
C ASP A 540 -27.21 3.74 -42.51
N LYS A 541 -27.08 4.37 -41.34
CA LYS A 541 -27.40 3.78 -40.03
C LYS A 541 -28.85 3.85 -39.65
N VAL A 542 -29.65 4.59 -40.37
CA VAL A 542 -31.08 4.73 -40.11
C VAL A 542 -31.90 4.46 -41.37
N ASP A 543 -33.05 3.85 -41.21
CA ASP A 543 -34.06 3.57 -42.26
C ASP A 543 -35.16 4.61 -42.31
N MET A 544 -35.36 5.35 -41.22
CA MET A 544 -36.26 6.47 -41.08
C MET A 544 -35.61 7.67 -40.45
N VAL A 545 -36.15 8.86 -40.67
CA VAL A 545 -35.63 10.07 -40.03
C VAL A 545 -35.66 9.91 -38.50
N THR A 546 -34.51 9.92 -37.90
CA THR A 546 -34.32 9.72 -36.49
C THR A 546 -33.76 10.99 -35.84
N THR A 547 -34.31 11.40 -34.72
CA THR A 547 -33.87 12.57 -33.95
C THR A 547 -33.33 12.10 -32.62
N VAL A 548 -32.12 12.55 -32.30
CA VAL A 548 -31.45 12.28 -31.00
C VAL A 548 -31.20 13.62 -30.35
N LEU A 549 -31.58 13.74 -29.09
CA LEU A 549 -31.36 14.91 -28.25
C LEU A 549 -30.38 14.53 -27.12
N LEU A 550 -29.42 15.39 -26.87
CA LEU A 550 -28.66 15.36 -25.63
C LEU A 550 -29.34 16.36 -24.69
N MET A 551 -29.88 15.85 -23.59
CA MET A 551 -30.66 16.63 -22.62
C MET A 551 -29.96 16.64 -21.26
N ARG A 552 -30.08 17.73 -20.50
CA ARG A 552 -29.62 17.85 -19.14
C ARG A 552 -30.83 17.80 -18.20
N GLY A 553 -30.93 16.72 -17.43
CA GLY A 553 -31.81 16.60 -16.30
C GLY A 553 -31.18 17.22 -15.04
N ARG A 554 -31.96 18.02 -14.32
CA ARG A 554 -31.54 18.60 -13.03
C ARG A 554 -32.58 18.27 -11.98
N SER A 555 -32.11 17.88 -10.79
CA SER A 555 -32.95 17.53 -9.67
C SER A 555 -32.49 18.19 -8.39
N VAL A 556 -33.37 18.78 -7.63
CA VAL A 556 -33.05 19.32 -6.31
C VAL A 556 -33.34 18.23 -5.28
N ILE A 557 -32.30 17.90 -4.50
CA ILE A 557 -32.32 16.88 -3.45
C ILE A 557 -32.17 17.58 -2.13
N SER A 558 -33.04 17.34 -1.16
CA SER A 558 -32.94 17.87 0.20
C SER A 558 -32.76 16.74 1.22
N GLU A 559 -32.05 17.02 2.30
CA GLU A 559 -31.94 16.15 3.45
C GLU A 559 -33.13 16.35 4.37
N THR A 560 -33.80 15.25 4.79
CA THR A 560 -35.05 15.33 5.56
C THR A 560 -34.89 15.97 6.93
N LYS A 561 -33.69 15.79 7.56
CA LYS A 561 -33.37 16.38 8.90
C LYS A 561 -32.83 17.80 8.82
N HIS A 562 -32.26 18.22 7.69
CA HIS A 562 -31.68 19.53 7.45
C HIS A 562 -32.17 20.07 6.12
N SER A 563 -33.39 20.57 6.10
CA SER A 563 -34.07 21.08 4.89
C SER A 563 -33.34 22.23 4.20
N ASP A 564 -32.40 22.88 4.90
CA ASP A 564 -31.58 23.98 4.33
C ASP A 564 -30.41 23.47 3.48
N ASN A 565 -30.06 22.17 3.59
CA ASN A 565 -29.02 21.56 2.77
C ASN A 565 -29.65 21.00 1.50
N GLN A 566 -29.63 21.80 0.43
CA GLN A 566 -30.07 21.38 -0.91
C GLN A 566 -28.88 21.08 -1.79
N LEU A 567 -28.91 19.92 -2.44
CA LEU A 567 -27.95 19.49 -3.46
C LEU A 567 -28.64 19.51 -4.81
N VAL A 568 -27.96 20.00 -5.84
CA VAL A 568 -28.44 19.91 -7.22
C VAL A 568 -27.73 18.74 -7.88
N GLY A 569 -28.47 17.69 -8.22
CA GLY A 569 -28.02 16.60 -9.07
C GLY A 569 -28.20 16.96 -10.53
N GLU A 570 -27.19 16.79 -11.37
CA GLU A 570 -27.25 16.97 -12.81
C GLU A 570 -26.86 15.67 -13.51
N GLU A 571 -27.63 15.33 -14.57
CA GLU A 571 -27.38 14.14 -15.39
C GLU A 571 -27.55 14.49 -16.87
N MET A 572 -26.70 13.95 -17.74
CA MET A 572 -26.83 14.04 -19.18
C MET A 572 -27.53 12.79 -19.69
N ILE A 573 -28.61 12.99 -20.45
CA ILE A 573 -29.51 11.94 -20.92
C ILE A 573 -29.61 12.03 -22.43
N PHE A 574 -29.42 10.91 -23.12
CA PHE A 574 -29.78 10.80 -24.52
C PHE A 574 -31.24 10.41 -24.66
N PHE A 575 -32.00 11.18 -25.40
CA PHE A 575 -33.39 10.93 -25.76
C PHE A 575 -33.53 10.87 -27.27
N GLY A 576 -34.21 9.88 -27.80
CA GLY A 576 -34.35 9.75 -29.24
C GLY A 576 -35.66 9.14 -29.69
N TYR A 577 -36.06 9.55 -30.88
CA TYR A 577 -37.23 9.00 -31.53
C TYR A 577 -37.08 8.95 -33.07
N LYS A 578 -37.71 7.97 -33.69
CA LYS A 578 -37.76 7.79 -35.14
C LYS A 578 -39.20 7.95 -35.66
N GLY A 579 -39.35 8.34 -36.91
CA GLY A 579 -40.64 8.63 -37.53
C GLY A 579 -41.02 10.12 -37.48
N LYS A 580 -42.29 10.45 -37.59
CA LYS A 580 -42.82 11.84 -37.52
C LYS A 580 -43.09 12.23 -36.08
N VAL A 581 -43.14 13.53 -35.78
CA VAL A 581 -43.40 14.03 -34.42
C VAL A 581 -44.75 13.51 -33.89
N ASP A 582 -45.79 13.41 -34.74
CA ASP A 582 -47.13 12.95 -34.37
C ASP A 582 -47.29 11.42 -34.44
N ASN A 583 -46.34 10.73 -35.07
CA ASN A 583 -46.32 9.26 -35.19
C ASN A 583 -44.91 8.78 -35.14
N HIS A 584 -44.44 8.48 -33.94
CA HIS A 584 -43.06 8.18 -33.62
C HIS A 584 -42.93 6.91 -32.76
N ASP A 585 -41.75 6.28 -32.91
CA ASP A 585 -41.30 5.21 -32.02
C ASP A 585 -40.09 5.71 -31.23
N PHE A 586 -40.11 5.49 -29.93
CA PHE A 586 -38.95 5.81 -29.11
C PHE A 586 -37.80 4.80 -29.34
N ILE A 587 -36.58 5.29 -29.27
CA ILE A 587 -35.39 4.46 -29.32
C ILE A 587 -34.69 4.50 -27.95
N SER A 588 -34.02 3.42 -27.62
CA SER A 588 -33.29 3.31 -26.34
C SER A 588 -32.14 4.30 -26.27
N GLU A 589 -31.74 4.65 -25.05
CA GLU A 589 -30.58 5.51 -24.80
C GLU A 589 -29.31 4.94 -25.40
N ALA A 590 -29.12 3.61 -25.35
CA ALA A 590 -28.00 2.93 -25.97
C ALA A 590 -27.96 3.07 -27.49
N GLU A 591 -29.14 2.98 -28.14
CA GLU A 591 -29.25 3.21 -29.60
C GLU A 591 -28.95 4.68 -29.94
N CYS A 592 -29.36 5.62 -29.12
CA CYS A 592 -29.02 7.04 -29.30
C CYS A 592 -27.51 7.27 -29.22
N GLN A 593 -26.86 6.67 -28.24
CA GLN A 593 -25.41 6.75 -28.08
C GLN A 593 -24.66 6.13 -29.25
N ASN A 594 -25.10 4.96 -29.72
CA ASN A 594 -24.49 4.29 -30.87
C ASN A 594 -24.63 5.12 -32.13
N LEU A 595 -25.83 5.70 -32.40
CA LEU A 595 -26.02 6.59 -33.53
C LEU A 595 -25.15 7.82 -33.46
N PHE A 596 -24.95 8.39 -32.26
CA PHE A 596 -24.09 9.55 -32.06
C PHE A 596 -22.60 9.24 -32.31
N LEU A 597 -22.13 8.07 -31.87
CA LEU A 597 -20.73 7.67 -31.99
C LEU A 597 -20.36 7.11 -33.37
N ASP A 598 -21.25 6.31 -34.00
CA ASP A 598 -20.91 5.49 -35.15
C ASP A 598 -21.45 6.05 -36.49
N SER A 599 -22.32 7.08 -36.46
CA SER A 599 -22.85 7.60 -37.70
C SER A 599 -21.89 8.50 -38.45
N GLN A 600 -21.73 8.23 -39.74
CA GLN A 600 -20.94 9.04 -40.65
C GLN A 600 -21.85 9.61 -41.76
N PRO A 601 -21.58 10.83 -42.24
CA PRO A 601 -22.33 11.39 -43.35
C PRO A 601 -22.06 10.61 -44.64
N THR A 602 -23.10 10.24 -45.37
CA THR A 602 -23.04 9.53 -46.64
C THR A 602 -23.30 10.43 -47.85
N GLY A 603 -23.76 11.65 -47.61
CA GLY A 603 -24.06 12.67 -48.62
C GLY A 603 -24.13 14.07 -48.05
N ASP A 604 -24.08 15.08 -48.87
CA ASP A 604 -24.26 16.47 -48.51
C ASP A 604 -25.69 16.88 -48.59
N ILE A 605 -26.21 17.48 -47.53
CA ILE A 605 -27.54 18.09 -47.48
C ILE A 605 -27.36 19.61 -47.55
N ASP A 606 -28.09 20.26 -48.48
CA ASP A 606 -28.07 21.73 -48.56
C ASP A 606 -28.45 22.39 -47.22
N LEU A 607 -27.79 23.47 -46.86
CA LEU A 607 -27.95 24.17 -45.58
C LEU A 607 -29.40 24.62 -45.31
N ALA A 608 -30.11 25.06 -46.34
CA ALA A 608 -31.51 25.46 -46.21
C ALA A 608 -32.42 24.25 -45.91
N ALA A 609 -32.11 23.12 -46.53
CA ALA A 609 -32.81 21.85 -46.27
C ALA A 609 -32.47 21.35 -44.83
N GLN A 610 -31.22 21.41 -44.42
CA GLN A 610 -30.85 21.05 -43.05
C GLN A 610 -31.65 21.87 -42.02
N ARG A 611 -31.70 23.20 -42.18
CA ARG A 611 -32.45 24.09 -41.28
C ARG A 611 -33.97 23.78 -41.26
N ASN A 612 -34.54 23.49 -42.42
CA ASN A 612 -35.97 23.11 -42.49
C ASN A 612 -36.22 21.78 -41.77
N ILE A 613 -35.38 20.77 -42.00
CA ILE A 613 -35.50 19.48 -41.33
C ILE A 613 -35.36 19.68 -39.83
N PHE A 614 -34.32 20.36 -39.39
CA PHE A 614 -34.04 20.62 -38.00
C PHE A 614 -35.21 21.30 -37.28
N ASN A 615 -35.71 22.42 -37.83
CA ASN A 615 -36.79 23.19 -37.23
C ASN A 615 -38.06 22.35 -37.08
N ARG A 616 -38.47 21.60 -38.12
CA ARG A 616 -39.67 20.71 -38.05
C ARG A 616 -39.53 19.61 -37.01
N ARG A 617 -38.31 19.12 -36.80
CA ARG A 617 -38.08 18.01 -35.85
C ARG A 617 -38.04 18.49 -34.40
N LEU A 618 -37.78 19.78 -34.15
CA LEU A 618 -37.67 20.36 -32.82
C LEU A 618 -38.80 21.32 -32.43
N GLU A 619 -39.78 21.52 -33.30
CA GLU A 619 -40.90 22.42 -33.06
C GLU A 619 -41.71 22.08 -31.79
N TRP A 620 -41.78 20.79 -31.45
CA TRP A 620 -42.48 20.30 -30.25
C TRP A 620 -41.82 20.72 -28.92
N ILE A 621 -40.55 21.07 -28.89
CA ILE A 621 -39.83 21.43 -27.65
C ILE A 621 -40.52 22.61 -26.94
N ASN A 622 -41.06 23.55 -27.70
CA ASN A 622 -41.73 24.72 -27.17
C ASN A 622 -43.27 24.54 -26.98
N ASN A 623 -43.77 23.38 -27.35
CA ASN A 623 -45.20 23.09 -27.29
C ASN A 623 -45.49 21.92 -26.35
N GLU A 624 -46.65 21.87 -25.68
CA GLU A 624 -47.10 20.75 -24.86
C GLU A 624 -47.50 19.54 -25.74
N ALA A 625 -46.53 18.86 -26.29
CA ALA A 625 -46.69 17.67 -27.09
C ALA A 625 -46.42 16.42 -26.29
N THR A 626 -46.86 15.26 -26.76
CA THR A 626 -46.65 13.94 -26.15
C THR A 626 -45.17 13.65 -25.88
N LEU A 627 -44.28 14.11 -26.79
CA LEU A 627 -42.81 13.97 -26.64
C LEU A 627 -42.30 14.71 -25.41
N ARG A 628 -42.83 15.89 -25.09
CA ARG A 628 -42.42 16.66 -23.91
C ARG A 628 -42.87 15.99 -22.62
N LEU A 629 -44.11 15.51 -22.55
CA LEU A 629 -44.58 14.77 -21.39
C LEU A 629 -43.72 13.55 -21.12
N HIS A 630 -43.31 12.84 -22.16
CA HIS A 630 -42.44 11.68 -22.01
C HIS A 630 -41.01 12.06 -21.48
N THR A 631 -40.46 13.19 -21.94
CA THR A 631 -39.16 13.68 -21.39
C THR A 631 -39.29 14.12 -19.93
N ASP A 632 -40.42 14.68 -19.53
CA ASP A 632 -40.71 15.04 -18.14
C ASP A 632 -40.89 13.80 -17.24
N ASP A 633 -41.47 12.73 -17.77
CA ASP A 633 -41.59 11.42 -17.09
C ASP A 633 -40.21 10.81 -16.89
N ILE A 634 -39.33 10.83 -17.91
CA ILE A 634 -37.94 10.37 -17.81
C ILE A 634 -37.21 11.15 -16.72
N ALA A 635 -37.32 12.49 -16.71
CA ALA A 635 -36.66 13.32 -15.69
C ALA A 635 -37.12 12.96 -14.28
N THR A 636 -38.42 12.68 -14.11
CA THR A 636 -39.02 12.28 -12.83
C THR A 636 -38.52 10.90 -12.38
N GLU A 637 -38.48 9.95 -13.30
CA GLU A 637 -37.95 8.60 -13.04
C GLU A 637 -36.47 8.64 -12.62
N ARG A 638 -35.64 9.40 -13.36
CA ARG A 638 -34.22 9.57 -13.05
C ARG A 638 -34.01 10.23 -11.69
N ALA A 639 -34.78 11.26 -11.37
CA ALA A 639 -34.72 11.90 -10.06
C ALA A 639 -35.04 10.91 -8.92
N ASN A 640 -36.03 10.06 -9.07
CA ASN A 640 -36.39 9.04 -8.10
C ASN A 640 -35.31 7.94 -7.98
N ASN A 641 -34.73 7.52 -9.11
CA ASN A 641 -33.62 6.58 -9.13
C ASN A 641 -32.37 7.13 -8.43
N LEU A 642 -32.09 8.42 -8.62
CA LEU A 642 -30.98 9.10 -7.94
C LEU A 642 -31.15 9.05 -6.42
N VAL A 643 -32.33 9.38 -5.89
CA VAL A 643 -32.65 9.29 -4.46
C VAL A 643 -32.55 7.86 -3.95
N SER A 644 -33.10 6.90 -4.68
CA SER A 644 -33.02 5.49 -4.26
C SER A 644 -31.61 4.96 -4.24
N SER A 645 -30.72 5.46 -5.11
CA SER A 645 -29.29 5.16 -5.09
C SER A 645 -28.61 5.77 -3.86
N PHE A 646 -28.86 7.04 -3.56
CA PHE A 646 -28.35 7.68 -2.33
C PHE A 646 -28.89 7.00 -1.07
N ALA A 647 -30.17 6.62 -1.02
CA ALA A 647 -30.76 5.92 0.11
C ALA A 647 -30.11 4.55 0.34
N ARG A 648 -29.79 3.80 -0.73
CA ARG A 648 -29.08 2.51 -0.62
C ARG A 648 -27.71 2.67 0.04
N TYR A 649 -26.94 3.71 -0.30
CA TYR A 649 -25.64 3.97 0.34
C TYR A 649 -25.77 4.36 1.81
N ARG A 650 -26.86 5.03 2.21
CA ARG A 650 -27.03 5.58 3.56
C ARG A 650 -27.85 4.74 4.52
N THR A 651 -28.58 3.75 4.07
CA THR A 651 -29.19 2.74 4.97
C THR A 651 -28.12 2.05 5.82
N TYR A 652 -26.85 2.15 5.42
CA TYR A 652 -25.69 1.64 6.15
C TYR A 652 -24.98 2.68 7.03
N LEU A 653 -25.25 3.98 6.84
CA LEU A 653 -24.50 5.07 7.50
C LEU A 653 -25.32 5.85 8.52
N SER A 654 -26.51 5.37 8.92
CA SER A 654 -27.44 6.00 9.88
C SER A 654 -28.12 7.32 9.43
N GLU A 655 -29.45 7.34 9.55
CA GLU A 655 -30.33 8.46 9.94
C GLU A 655 -30.60 9.62 8.95
N ALA A 656 -29.89 9.81 7.84
CA ALA A 656 -30.27 10.86 6.91
C ALA A 656 -31.12 10.29 5.76
N GLU A 657 -32.38 10.62 5.73
CA GLU A 657 -33.28 10.37 4.58
C GLU A 657 -33.16 11.53 3.60
N TYR A 658 -32.92 11.22 2.32
CA TYR A 658 -32.99 12.20 1.23
C TYR A 658 -34.34 12.11 0.54
N GLN A 659 -34.90 13.26 0.24
CA GLN A 659 -36.08 13.37 -0.55
C GLN A 659 -35.79 14.15 -1.83
N VAL A 660 -36.35 13.71 -2.98
CA VAL A 660 -36.43 14.56 -4.15
C VAL A 660 -37.45 15.66 -3.86
N VAL A 661 -37.00 16.90 -3.91
CA VAL A 661 -37.93 18.03 -3.77
C VAL A 661 -38.70 18.25 -5.07
N LYS A 662 -37.98 18.30 -6.21
CA LYS A 662 -38.53 18.36 -7.56
C LYS A 662 -37.50 18.13 -8.63
N PRO A 663 -37.76 17.42 -9.73
CA PRO A 663 -37.03 17.61 -10.97
C PRO A 663 -37.29 19.03 -11.50
N ILE A 664 -36.27 19.67 -12.06
CA ILE A 664 -36.40 20.96 -12.72
C ILE A 664 -36.85 20.69 -14.15
N LEU A 665 -38.08 21.05 -14.44
CA LEU A 665 -38.74 20.83 -15.76
C LEU A 665 -38.97 22.15 -16.50
N PRO A 666 -38.89 22.12 -17.83
CA PRO A 666 -38.44 21.02 -18.67
C PRO A 666 -36.93 20.79 -18.58
N MET A 667 -36.47 19.58 -18.99
CA MET A 667 -35.03 19.36 -19.15
C MET A 667 -34.43 20.30 -20.18
N ASP A 668 -33.18 20.73 -19.98
CA ASP A 668 -32.51 21.59 -20.94
C ASP A 668 -32.04 20.77 -22.16
N VAL A 669 -32.34 21.21 -23.36
CA VAL A 669 -31.76 20.63 -24.58
C VAL A 669 -30.38 21.20 -24.82
N ILE A 670 -29.36 20.39 -24.68
CA ILE A 670 -27.95 20.77 -24.85
C ILE A 670 -27.56 20.70 -26.32
N ALA A 671 -27.93 19.59 -27.00
CA ALA A 671 -27.65 19.40 -28.42
C ALA A 671 -28.77 18.58 -29.09
N ALA A 672 -28.87 18.72 -30.41
CA ALA A 672 -29.84 18.00 -31.22
C ALA A 672 -29.19 17.50 -32.52
N PHE A 673 -29.38 16.22 -32.79
CA PHE A 673 -28.83 15.53 -33.95
C PHE A 673 -29.96 14.86 -34.72
N VAL A 674 -30.06 15.18 -36.03
CA VAL A 674 -31.09 14.58 -36.90
C VAL A 674 -30.39 13.75 -37.97
N TYR A 675 -30.71 12.49 -38.02
CA TYR A 675 -30.23 11.51 -38.95
C TYR A 675 -31.30 11.24 -40.01
N THR A 676 -30.97 11.41 -41.27
CA THR A 676 -31.83 11.09 -42.38
C THR A 676 -31.33 9.84 -43.10
N PRO A 677 -32.23 8.95 -43.55
CA PRO A 677 -31.82 7.77 -44.29
C PRO A 677 -31.21 8.15 -45.62
N LYS A 678 -30.25 7.37 -46.06
CA LYS A 678 -29.66 7.50 -47.40
C LYS A 678 -30.74 7.29 -48.43
N VAL A 679 -30.98 8.30 -49.29
CA VAL A 679 -31.89 8.17 -50.43
C VAL A 679 -31.24 7.24 -51.46
N SER A 680 -31.73 6.03 -51.56
CA SER A 680 -31.36 5.17 -52.71
C SER A 680 -31.96 5.79 -53.97
N HIS A 681 -31.14 6.40 -54.80
CA HIS A 681 -31.53 6.70 -56.15
C HIS A 681 -31.73 5.36 -56.87
N LEU A 682 -33.01 4.91 -56.97
CA LEU A 682 -33.42 3.87 -57.89
C LEU A 682 -33.37 4.37 -59.31
#